data_a114c5741e9ad80990e92f6699961ca4
#
_entry.id   a114c5741e9ad80990e92f6699961ca4
#
_cell.length_a   1.000
_cell.length_b   1.000
_cell.length_c   1.000
_cell.angle_alpha   90.00
_cell.angle_beta   90.00
_cell.angle_gamma   90.00
#
_symmetry.space_group_name_H-M   'P 1'
#
loop_
_entity.id
_entity.type
_entity.pdbx_description
1 polymer ?
#
loop_
_entity_poly.entity_id
_entity_poly.type
_entity_poly.pdbx_seq_one_letter_code
_entity_poly.pdbx_strand_id
1 'polypeptide(L)'
;ARKIVFVKNQEPSLAQILTVVASGVVGAMAFTFTDSFWFSAVEGEVYATSQFFTCIVVWAVFKWENVADEKHSIRWIILIAYLMGLSIGVHLLNLLCIPALALVYYFRKYPFSWMGVAKTMGISLVILMVVQYGIIAGFVNIGAKIDLWFNQSGSSLWTGFVVYSLIILAALTYGIYYSQKKQKALLNTVLLSFAFLLLGYTSYAQIVVRSLANPPMDENNPENAFALLGYLNREQYGDRPLGYGQYYDAKVVGQTEGAMSYTAIDGKYIPTGAKVIPEYDPARCTVFPRMYSREPNHVSAYKEWSGIKGEQKPEFSNNLKYFFSYQMNHMFWRYFMWNFVGRQNDIQGHGSILKGNWISGIPFIDSMFLGPQDKLPDSMKNNKARNKFYFLPLLLGLAGLVYHYKKDMNNANVVMLLFIMTGIAIVIYLNQTPYQPRERDYAYAGAFYAFCIWIGLGVAAIADALKKRMPETTAAMLATLLCLVVPTVMAKEGWDDHNRSYRYTSRDFAYNYLNSCAPNAVIFTNGDNDTFPLWYIQDVEGVRTDVRVINLSLLNTDWYIDQIKRKAYESDPVPFTLKTRQYVQGTRDYIPFYDRSVQGYSDLKDIIEFVTSDNPEAKVRSEGGDEFNYLPTKKFRIKVDKEAVIKNHVVEAKDTSKIVDYIEFEISKNYIMKADLMILDLIAHNDWTRPIYFAVTVGNDSYLNLENYFQTEGLAYRFVPIKAAADPSGQTGSVASERMYDNMMNK
;
A
#
# COMPACT_ATOMS: atom_id res chain seq x y z
N ALA A 1 -1.54 21.58 26.55
CA ALA A 1 -2.02 22.89 27.08
C ALA A 1 -2.38 22.78 28.59
N ARG A 2 -3.29 21.90 28.98
CA ARG A 2 -3.74 21.79 30.40
C ARG A 2 -2.59 21.75 31.43
N LYS A 3 -1.58 20.93 31.21
CA LYS A 3 -0.41 20.81 32.09
C LYS A 3 0.46 22.05 32.19
N ILE A 4 0.46 22.84 31.14
CA ILE A 4 1.29 24.04 31.04
C ILE A 4 0.56 25.28 31.59
N VAL A 5 -0.76 25.34 31.35
CA VAL A 5 -1.58 26.54 31.65
C VAL A 5 -2.19 26.47 33.05
N PHE A 6 -2.62 25.29 33.51
CA PHE A 6 -3.22 25.17 34.83
C PHE A 6 -2.18 25.09 35.93
N VAL A 7 -2.40 25.85 37.00
CA VAL A 7 -1.57 25.78 38.20
C VAL A 7 -2.03 24.62 39.08
N LYS A 8 -1.09 23.82 39.55
CA LYS A 8 -1.37 22.66 40.40
C LYS A 8 -2.05 23.13 41.71
N ASN A 9 -3.10 22.42 42.09
CA ASN A 9 -3.89 22.67 43.33
C ASN A 9 -4.63 24.02 43.37
N GLN A 10 -4.89 24.65 42.23
CA GLN A 10 -5.74 25.85 42.15
C GLN A 10 -6.89 25.59 41.19
N GLU A 11 -8.03 26.20 41.45
CA GLU A 11 -9.12 26.22 40.49
C GLU A 11 -8.72 27.06 39.27
N PRO A 12 -8.92 26.52 38.05
CA PRO A 12 -8.53 27.24 36.85
C PRO A 12 -9.40 28.49 36.63
N SER A 13 -8.78 29.61 36.33
CA SER A 13 -9.49 30.83 35.94
C SER A 13 -10.18 30.68 34.59
N LEU A 14 -11.20 31.52 34.32
CA LEU A 14 -11.89 31.53 33.03
C LEU A 14 -10.89 31.73 31.87
N ALA A 15 -9.92 32.62 32.03
CA ALA A 15 -8.86 32.84 31.04
C ALA A 15 -8.04 31.56 30.75
N GLN A 16 -7.69 30.82 31.78
CA GLN A 16 -6.96 29.58 31.65
C GLN A 16 -7.80 28.50 30.94
N ILE A 17 -9.08 28.39 31.31
CA ILE A 17 -10.02 27.43 30.66
C ILE A 17 -10.15 27.78 29.18
N LEU A 18 -10.42 29.04 28.82
CA LEU A 18 -10.50 29.52 27.44
C LEU A 18 -9.22 29.20 26.66
N THR A 19 -8.05 29.48 27.22
CA THR A 19 -6.77 29.19 26.56
C THR A 19 -6.57 27.71 26.29
N VAL A 20 -6.93 26.84 27.25
CA VAL A 20 -6.77 25.37 27.10
C VAL A 20 -7.76 24.83 26.07
N VAL A 21 -9.01 25.25 26.10
CA VAL A 21 -10.04 24.83 25.14
C VAL A 21 -9.67 25.31 23.73
N ALA A 22 -9.30 26.59 23.60
CA ALA A 22 -8.89 27.17 22.33
C ALA A 22 -7.63 26.46 21.75
N SER A 23 -6.64 26.15 22.60
CA SER A 23 -5.47 25.35 22.17
C SER A 23 -5.89 24.00 21.61
N GLY A 24 -6.85 23.33 22.25
CA GLY A 24 -7.39 22.05 21.76
C GLY A 24 -8.13 22.20 20.44
N VAL A 25 -9.01 23.20 20.33
CA VAL A 25 -9.82 23.46 19.12
C VAL A 25 -8.93 23.83 17.93
N VAL A 26 -8.02 24.81 18.10
CA VAL A 26 -7.11 25.26 17.02
C VAL A 26 -6.22 24.12 16.53
N GLY A 27 -5.62 23.35 17.47
CA GLY A 27 -4.77 22.21 17.09
C GLY A 27 -5.54 21.11 16.38
N ALA A 28 -6.74 20.75 16.84
CA ALA A 28 -7.59 19.75 16.23
C ALA A 28 -8.07 20.18 14.83
N MET A 29 -8.56 21.42 14.70
CA MET A 29 -8.98 21.96 13.39
C MET A 29 -7.81 22.07 12.42
N ALA A 30 -6.62 22.50 12.89
CA ALA A 30 -5.42 22.55 12.06
C ALA A 30 -5.07 21.16 11.52
N PHE A 31 -5.17 20.10 12.34
CA PHE A 31 -4.94 18.73 11.89
C PHE A 31 -6.01 18.26 10.90
N THR A 32 -7.28 18.53 11.19
CA THR A 32 -8.41 18.18 10.31
C THR A 32 -8.24 18.76 8.91
N PHE A 33 -7.74 19.99 8.80
CA PHE A 33 -7.57 20.70 7.54
C PHE A 33 -6.14 20.63 6.97
N THR A 34 -5.27 19.73 7.48
CA THR A 34 -4.04 19.40 6.76
C THR A 34 -4.38 18.68 5.47
N ASP A 35 -3.67 19.01 4.39
CA ASP A 35 -3.87 18.44 3.05
C ASP A 35 -3.87 16.89 3.09
N SER A 36 -2.83 16.29 3.64
CA SER A 36 -2.64 14.83 3.69
C SER A 36 -3.70 14.09 4.53
N PHE A 37 -4.10 14.64 5.69
CA PHE A 37 -5.10 14.00 6.53
C PHE A 37 -6.51 14.16 5.95
N TRP A 38 -6.83 15.33 5.42
CA TRP A 38 -8.14 15.60 4.81
C TRP A 38 -8.37 14.70 3.58
N PHE A 39 -7.38 14.57 2.67
CA PHE A 39 -7.45 13.60 1.59
C PHE A 39 -7.67 12.18 2.12
N SER A 40 -6.90 11.74 3.10
CA SER A 40 -7.07 10.41 3.71
C SER A 40 -8.45 10.19 4.35
N ALA A 41 -9.09 11.26 4.83
CA ALA A 41 -10.41 11.19 5.47
C ALA A 41 -11.58 11.11 4.47
N VAL A 42 -11.40 11.62 3.24
CA VAL A 42 -12.43 11.62 2.18
C VAL A 42 -12.20 10.54 1.12
N GLU A 43 -11.12 9.77 1.24
CA GLU A 43 -10.83 8.58 0.44
C GLU A 43 -11.20 7.30 1.20
N GLY A 44 -11.53 6.22 0.48
CA GLY A 44 -11.82 4.90 1.05
C GLY A 44 -10.56 4.15 1.50
N GLU A 45 -9.66 4.83 2.23
CA GLU A 45 -8.34 4.35 2.61
C GLU A 45 -8.21 4.12 4.12
N VAL A 46 -7.27 3.27 4.54
CA VAL A 46 -7.07 2.90 5.95
C VAL A 46 -6.38 3.98 6.79
N TYR A 47 -5.78 5.01 6.17
CA TYR A 47 -4.90 5.96 6.85
C TYR A 47 -5.62 6.87 7.85
N ALA A 48 -6.83 7.34 7.55
CA ALA A 48 -7.61 8.14 8.48
C ALA A 48 -7.97 7.35 9.74
N THR A 49 -8.41 6.10 9.59
CA THR A 49 -8.69 5.21 10.72
C THR A 49 -7.43 4.87 11.51
N SER A 50 -6.29 4.68 10.86
CA SER A 50 -4.99 4.51 11.51
C SER A 50 -4.61 5.73 12.36
N GLN A 51 -4.83 6.96 11.86
CA GLN A 51 -4.59 8.18 12.63
C GLN A 51 -5.57 8.33 13.80
N PHE A 52 -6.82 7.90 13.66
CA PHE A 52 -7.76 7.84 14.77
C PHE A 52 -7.21 6.95 15.91
N PHE A 53 -6.68 5.75 15.59
CA PHE A 53 -6.03 4.90 16.59
C PHE A 53 -4.81 5.58 17.23
N THR A 54 -4.00 6.29 16.46
CA THR A 54 -2.88 7.09 16.99
C THR A 54 -3.38 8.14 17.98
N CYS A 55 -4.38 8.91 17.63
CA CYS A 55 -4.95 9.96 18.47
C CYS A 55 -5.55 9.41 19.77
N ILE A 56 -6.34 8.31 19.68
CA ILE A 56 -7.01 7.75 20.87
C ILE A 56 -6.02 7.08 21.82
N VAL A 57 -4.95 6.46 21.32
CA VAL A 57 -3.88 5.87 22.14
C VAL A 57 -3.07 6.96 22.84
N VAL A 58 -2.70 8.04 22.13
CA VAL A 58 -2.05 9.22 22.72
C VAL A 58 -2.96 9.88 23.78
N TRP A 59 -4.25 10.00 23.50
CA TRP A 59 -5.21 10.49 24.50
C TRP A 59 -5.30 9.57 25.72
N ALA A 60 -5.33 8.26 25.50
CA ALA A 60 -5.44 7.27 26.59
C ALA A 60 -4.21 7.29 27.52
N VAL A 61 -3.00 7.46 26.97
CA VAL A 61 -1.79 7.56 27.81
C VAL A 61 -1.78 8.83 28.65
N PHE A 62 -2.28 9.96 28.15
CA PHE A 62 -2.43 11.18 28.94
C PHE A 62 -3.56 11.04 30.00
N LYS A 63 -4.61 10.27 29.73
CA LYS A 63 -5.59 9.90 30.77
C LYS A 63 -4.94 9.05 31.85
N TRP A 64 -4.18 8.03 31.47
CA TRP A 64 -3.41 7.22 32.42
C TRP A 64 -2.47 8.10 33.27
N GLU A 65 -1.73 9.01 32.65
CA GLU A 65 -0.78 9.86 33.34
C GLU A 65 -1.43 10.71 34.46
N ASN A 66 -2.65 11.20 34.23
CA ASN A 66 -3.38 11.99 35.24
C ASN A 66 -3.82 11.15 36.45
N VAL A 67 -4.09 9.84 36.25
CA VAL A 67 -4.61 8.92 37.30
C VAL A 67 -3.59 7.83 37.66
N ALA A 68 -2.31 8.02 37.28
CA ALA A 68 -1.30 6.97 37.40
C ALA A 68 -1.04 6.46 38.83
N ASP A 69 -1.39 7.25 39.83
CA ASP A 69 -1.25 6.92 41.28
C ASP A 69 -2.58 6.47 41.90
N GLU A 70 -3.67 6.49 41.13
CA GLU A 70 -4.98 6.03 41.61
C GLU A 70 -5.11 4.51 41.52
N LYS A 71 -5.99 3.96 42.39
CA LYS A 71 -6.40 2.56 42.33
C LYS A 71 -7.01 2.27 40.94
N HIS A 72 -6.61 1.17 40.30
CA HIS A 72 -7.08 0.75 38.99
C HIS A 72 -6.59 1.60 37.80
N SER A 73 -5.58 2.47 37.95
CA SER A 73 -4.99 3.22 36.83
C SER A 73 -4.48 2.34 35.67
N ILE A 74 -4.09 1.09 35.98
CA ILE A 74 -3.60 0.07 35.04
C ILE A 74 -4.59 -0.26 33.93
N ARG A 75 -5.89 -0.06 34.14
CA ARG A 75 -6.94 -0.26 33.12
C ARG A 75 -6.68 0.54 31.83
N TRP A 76 -6.05 1.71 31.96
CA TRP A 76 -5.70 2.51 30.79
C TRP A 76 -4.54 1.90 29.98
N ILE A 77 -3.55 1.30 30.66
CA ILE A 77 -2.45 0.60 30.00
C ILE A 77 -2.98 -0.62 29.23
N ILE A 78 -3.91 -1.38 29.87
CA ILE A 78 -4.57 -2.53 29.22
C ILE A 78 -5.41 -2.08 28.03
N LEU A 79 -6.15 -0.97 28.16
CA LEU A 79 -6.92 -0.39 27.04
C LEU A 79 -6.00 0.03 25.89
N ILE A 80 -4.84 0.66 26.18
CA ILE A 80 -3.85 1.02 25.16
C ILE A 80 -3.36 -0.25 24.43
N ALA A 81 -3.03 -1.31 25.17
CA ALA A 81 -2.61 -2.57 24.58
C ALA A 81 -3.70 -3.18 23.66
N TYR A 82 -4.95 -3.16 24.09
CA TYR A 82 -6.09 -3.60 23.28
C TYR A 82 -6.27 -2.77 22.01
N LEU A 83 -6.24 -1.43 22.13
CA LEU A 83 -6.34 -0.52 20.99
C LEU A 83 -5.17 -0.69 20.00
N MET A 84 -3.97 -0.95 20.52
CA MET A 84 -2.81 -1.30 19.69
C MET A 84 -3.05 -2.61 18.94
N GLY A 85 -3.59 -3.63 19.60
CA GLY A 85 -3.97 -4.90 18.96
C GLY A 85 -5.01 -4.72 17.85
N LEU A 86 -6.07 -3.93 18.09
CA LEU A 86 -7.07 -3.60 17.07
C LEU A 86 -6.45 -2.82 15.89
N SER A 87 -5.57 -1.87 16.18
CA SER A 87 -4.95 -1.05 15.14
C SER A 87 -4.07 -1.84 14.18
N ILE A 88 -3.52 -2.98 14.62
CA ILE A 88 -2.76 -3.88 13.73
C ILE A 88 -3.67 -4.36 12.59
N GLY A 89 -4.94 -4.65 12.86
CA GLY A 89 -5.93 -5.03 11.85
C GLY A 89 -6.32 -3.90 10.86
N VAL A 90 -5.92 -2.66 11.15
CA VAL A 90 -6.13 -1.51 10.26
C VAL A 90 -4.83 -1.13 9.55
N HIS A 91 -3.81 -0.75 10.31
CA HIS A 91 -2.50 -0.38 9.76
C HIS A 91 -1.41 -0.32 10.85
N LEU A 92 -0.19 -0.73 10.51
CA LEU A 92 0.93 -0.85 11.45
C LEU A 92 1.54 0.49 11.91
N LEU A 93 1.24 1.61 11.26
CA LEU A 93 1.83 2.93 11.56
C LEU A 93 1.58 3.38 13.01
N ASN A 94 0.46 2.99 13.61
CA ASN A 94 0.17 3.30 15.01
C ASN A 94 1.19 2.72 16.00
N LEU A 95 1.82 1.59 15.68
CA LEU A 95 2.83 0.97 16.54
C LEU A 95 4.04 1.89 16.78
N LEU A 96 4.31 2.82 15.88
CA LEU A 96 5.40 3.79 15.99
C LEU A 96 5.19 4.82 17.12
N CYS A 97 4.01 4.87 17.73
CA CYS A 97 3.75 5.65 18.94
C CYS A 97 4.38 5.02 20.20
N ILE A 98 4.69 3.72 20.21
CA ILE A 98 5.17 2.97 21.41
C ILE A 98 6.34 3.68 22.11
N PRO A 99 7.40 4.17 21.42
CA PRO A 99 8.48 4.88 22.08
C PRO A 99 8.04 6.18 22.79
N ALA A 100 7.14 6.95 22.18
CA ALA A 100 6.62 8.16 22.79
C ALA A 100 5.75 7.86 24.02
N LEU A 101 4.90 6.83 23.96
CA LEU A 101 4.09 6.37 25.08
C LEU A 101 4.96 5.87 26.26
N ALA A 102 6.03 5.14 25.95
CA ALA A 102 6.99 4.66 26.94
C ALA A 102 7.69 5.82 27.66
N LEU A 103 8.01 6.93 26.94
CA LEU A 103 8.56 8.12 27.58
C LEU A 103 7.56 8.82 28.51
N VAL A 104 6.27 8.88 28.15
CA VAL A 104 5.23 9.39 29.09
C VAL A 104 5.22 8.57 30.37
N TYR A 105 5.27 7.24 30.22
CA TYR A 105 5.34 6.34 31.38
C TYR A 105 6.58 6.60 32.23
N TYR A 106 7.75 6.73 31.61
CA TYR A 106 9.03 6.99 32.27
C TYR A 106 8.99 8.30 33.06
N PHE A 107 8.64 9.41 32.41
CA PHE A 107 8.61 10.74 33.07
C PHE A 107 7.57 10.84 34.19
N ARG A 108 6.53 10.00 34.14
CA ARG A 108 5.51 9.97 35.21
C ARG A 108 5.96 9.17 36.44
N LYS A 109 6.74 8.09 36.24
CA LYS A 109 7.09 7.14 37.32
C LYS A 109 8.51 7.28 37.84
N TYR A 110 9.41 7.91 37.09
CA TYR A 110 10.83 8.00 37.43
C TYR A 110 11.36 9.43 37.27
N PRO A 111 12.37 9.83 38.07
CA PRO A 111 13.06 11.09 37.87
C PRO A 111 13.84 11.08 36.56
N PHE A 112 13.96 12.26 35.96
CA PHE A 112 14.70 12.42 34.70
C PHE A 112 16.17 11.99 34.86
N SER A 113 16.63 11.14 33.95
CA SER A 113 18.05 10.89 33.70
C SER A 113 18.26 10.47 32.26
N TRP A 114 19.37 10.88 31.65
CA TRP A 114 19.70 10.50 30.28
C TRP A 114 19.81 8.97 30.09
N MET A 115 20.38 8.29 31.07
CA MET A 115 20.45 6.81 31.10
C MET A 115 19.06 6.20 31.20
N GLY A 116 18.15 6.77 31.97
CA GLY A 116 16.76 6.32 32.09
C GLY A 116 16.01 6.50 30.75
N VAL A 117 16.18 7.64 30.10
CA VAL A 117 15.63 7.88 28.74
C VAL A 117 16.18 6.85 27.77
N ALA A 118 17.49 6.65 27.71
CA ALA A 118 18.13 5.68 26.80
C ALA A 118 17.64 4.24 27.04
N LYS A 119 17.53 3.81 28.31
CA LYS A 119 16.95 2.51 28.67
C LYS A 119 15.50 2.38 28.24
N THR A 120 14.68 3.41 28.44
CA THR A 120 13.27 3.44 28.03
C THR A 120 13.14 3.33 26.51
N MET A 121 13.99 4.05 25.78
CA MET A 121 14.05 3.95 24.32
C MET A 121 14.43 2.53 23.87
N GLY A 122 15.48 1.95 24.45
CA GLY A 122 15.89 0.57 24.17
C GLY A 122 14.76 -0.43 24.41
N ILE A 123 14.11 -0.36 25.58
CA ILE A 123 12.99 -1.22 25.94
C ILE A 123 11.82 -1.03 24.95
N SER A 124 11.46 0.20 24.61
CA SER A 124 10.36 0.48 23.69
C SER A 124 10.61 -0.03 22.27
N LEU A 125 11.86 0.04 21.81
CA LEU A 125 12.25 -0.54 20.51
C LEU A 125 12.20 -2.08 20.56
N VAL A 126 12.60 -2.70 21.67
CA VAL A 126 12.43 -4.15 21.87
C VAL A 126 10.95 -4.53 21.87
N ILE A 127 10.10 -3.78 22.56
CA ILE A 127 8.64 -4.01 22.53
C ILE A 127 8.12 -3.91 21.11
N LEU A 128 8.51 -2.87 20.36
CA LEU A 128 8.11 -2.69 18.97
C LEU A 128 8.54 -3.88 18.10
N MET A 129 9.79 -4.36 18.25
CA MET A 129 10.28 -5.55 17.54
C MET A 129 9.52 -6.83 17.92
N VAL A 130 9.24 -7.03 19.22
CA VAL A 130 8.44 -8.17 19.68
C VAL A 130 7.04 -8.14 19.11
N VAL A 131 6.39 -6.97 19.06
CA VAL A 131 5.06 -6.85 18.45
C VAL A 131 5.14 -7.13 16.93
N GLN A 132 6.08 -6.50 16.24
CA GLN A 132 6.19 -6.60 14.78
C GLN A 132 6.56 -8.01 14.30
N TYR A 133 7.61 -8.59 14.87
CA TYR A 133 8.15 -9.88 14.42
C TYR A 133 7.70 -11.07 15.26
N GLY A 134 7.46 -10.88 16.56
CA GLY A 134 7.06 -11.95 17.47
C GLY A 134 5.55 -12.21 17.45
N ILE A 135 4.75 -11.16 17.51
CA ILE A 135 3.28 -11.31 17.59
C ILE A 135 2.67 -11.38 16.20
N ILE A 136 2.90 -10.39 15.36
CA ILE A 136 2.21 -10.29 14.06
C ILE A 136 2.60 -11.45 13.15
N ALA A 137 3.88 -11.59 12.84
CA ALA A 137 4.37 -12.67 11.97
C ALA A 137 4.74 -13.95 12.74
N GLY A 138 5.39 -13.81 13.90
CA GLY A 138 5.94 -14.94 14.65
C GLY A 138 4.88 -15.87 15.22
N PHE A 139 3.78 -15.33 15.76
CA PHE A 139 2.68 -16.14 16.28
C PHE A 139 2.07 -17.02 15.18
N VAL A 140 1.83 -16.43 14.02
CA VAL A 140 1.24 -17.16 12.87
C VAL A 140 2.25 -18.14 12.26
N ASN A 141 3.54 -17.78 12.18
CA ASN A 141 4.58 -18.67 11.66
C ASN A 141 4.75 -19.93 12.52
N ILE A 142 4.79 -19.77 13.85
CA ILE A 142 4.86 -20.93 14.77
C ILE A 142 3.60 -21.77 14.63
N GLY A 143 2.42 -21.14 14.62
CA GLY A 143 1.15 -21.81 14.44
C GLY A 143 1.07 -22.59 13.12
N ALA A 144 1.54 -22.01 12.00
CA ALA A 144 1.58 -22.66 10.69
C ALA A 144 2.49 -23.91 10.69
N LYS A 145 3.67 -23.83 11.33
CA LYS A 145 4.58 -24.99 11.45
C LYS A 145 3.98 -26.11 12.28
N ILE A 146 3.28 -25.78 13.35
CA ILE A 146 2.58 -26.77 14.18
C ILE A 146 1.41 -27.37 13.39
N ASP A 147 0.67 -26.54 12.64
CA ASP A 147 -0.41 -27.01 11.78
C ASP A 147 0.09 -27.94 10.66
N LEU A 148 1.22 -27.63 10.05
CA LEU A 148 1.91 -28.48 9.10
C LEU A 148 2.20 -29.88 9.69
N TRP A 149 2.77 -29.93 10.90
CA TRP A 149 3.06 -31.19 11.58
C TRP A 149 1.81 -32.03 11.84
N PHE A 150 0.71 -31.41 12.32
CA PHE A 150 -0.58 -32.08 12.49
C PHE A 150 -1.16 -32.56 11.18
N ASN A 151 -1.10 -31.76 10.12
CA ASN A 151 -1.63 -32.10 8.80
C ASN A 151 -0.86 -33.26 8.17
N GLN A 152 0.47 -33.29 8.30
CA GLN A 152 1.31 -34.42 7.86
C GLN A 152 1.01 -35.70 8.65
N SER A 153 0.51 -35.59 9.87
CA SER A 153 0.05 -36.71 10.70
C SER A 153 -1.39 -37.14 10.40
N GLY A 154 -2.02 -36.56 9.38
CA GLY A 154 -3.36 -36.93 8.91
C GLY A 154 -4.51 -36.08 9.46
N SER A 155 -4.24 -35.00 10.21
CA SER A 155 -5.27 -34.06 10.67
C SER A 155 -5.69 -33.08 9.59
N SER A 156 -6.88 -32.49 9.71
CA SER A 156 -7.35 -31.42 8.83
C SER A 156 -6.56 -30.12 9.04
N LEU A 157 -6.58 -29.23 8.04
CA LEU A 157 -6.04 -27.88 8.14
C LEU A 157 -6.60 -27.17 9.38
N TRP A 158 -5.81 -26.24 9.94
CA TRP A 158 -6.10 -25.47 11.15
C TRP A 158 -6.08 -26.25 12.47
N THR A 159 -6.05 -27.59 12.46
CA THR A 159 -6.07 -28.38 13.70
C THR A 159 -4.88 -28.06 14.61
N GLY A 160 -3.68 -28.07 14.07
CA GLY A 160 -2.48 -27.75 14.83
C GLY A 160 -2.43 -26.28 15.29
N PHE A 161 -2.88 -25.36 14.46
CA PHE A 161 -2.97 -23.94 14.79
C PHE A 161 -3.93 -23.67 15.95
N VAL A 162 -5.10 -24.33 15.96
CA VAL A 162 -6.08 -24.24 17.05
C VAL A 162 -5.52 -24.82 18.35
N VAL A 163 -4.90 -26.00 18.31
CA VAL A 163 -4.24 -26.59 19.48
C VAL A 163 -3.18 -25.66 20.05
N TYR A 164 -2.30 -25.09 19.21
CA TYR A 164 -1.31 -24.10 19.60
C TYR A 164 -1.94 -22.88 20.27
N SER A 165 -2.99 -22.33 19.69
CA SER A 165 -3.70 -21.16 20.23
C SER A 165 -4.32 -21.44 21.59
N LEU A 166 -4.90 -22.62 21.78
CA LEU A 166 -5.45 -23.07 23.07
C LEU A 166 -4.36 -23.23 24.15
N ILE A 167 -3.18 -23.74 23.78
CA ILE A 167 -2.03 -23.86 24.71
C ILE A 167 -1.58 -22.45 25.15
N ILE A 168 -1.46 -21.50 24.24
CA ILE A 168 -1.10 -20.11 24.57
C ILE A 168 -2.16 -19.47 25.47
N LEU A 169 -3.44 -19.67 25.19
CA LEU A 169 -4.54 -19.16 26.00
C LEU A 169 -4.50 -19.73 27.43
N ALA A 170 -4.27 -21.04 27.57
CA ALA A 170 -4.14 -21.72 28.86
C ALA A 170 -2.92 -21.19 29.64
N ALA A 171 -1.77 -21.04 28.96
CA ALA A 171 -0.55 -20.50 29.58
C ALA A 171 -0.74 -19.07 30.08
N LEU A 172 -1.40 -18.21 29.29
CA LEU A 172 -1.72 -16.83 29.66
C LEU A 172 -2.70 -16.79 30.84
N THR A 173 -3.77 -17.57 30.79
CA THR A 173 -4.75 -17.66 31.90
C THR A 173 -4.10 -18.09 33.18
N TYR A 174 -3.28 -19.15 33.15
CA TYR A 174 -2.51 -19.60 34.30
C TYR A 174 -1.52 -18.54 34.79
N GLY A 175 -0.79 -17.90 33.89
CA GLY A 175 0.17 -16.84 34.21
C GLY A 175 -0.48 -15.64 34.91
N ILE A 176 -1.66 -15.21 34.42
CA ILE A 176 -2.45 -14.13 35.03
C ILE A 176 -2.93 -14.54 36.41
N TYR A 177 -3.49 -15.73 36.54
CA TYR A 177 -3.91 -16.26 37.85
C TYR A 177 -2.73 -16.35 38.83
N TYR A 178 -1.59 -16.93 38.43
CA TYR A 178 -0.38 -17.04 39.23
C TYR A 178 0.15 -15.67 39.67
N SER A 179 0.26 -14.70 38.73
CA SER A 179 0.75 -13.36 39.04
C SER A 179 -0.16 -12.61 40.00
N GLN A 180 -1.48 -12.79 39.87
CA GLN A 180 -2.48 -12.25 40.80
C GLN A 180 -2.36 -12.86 42.19
N LYS A 181 -2.33 -14.21 42.26
CA LYS A 181 -2.20 -14.94 43.54
C LYS A 181 -0.90 -14.64 44.30
N LYS A 182 0.20 -14.43 43.56
CA LYS A 182 1.53 -14.09 44.10
C LYS A 182 1.78 -12.59 44.22
N GLN A 183 0.77 -11.74 43.97
CA GLN A 183 0.84 -10.27 44.08
C GLN A 183 2.00 -9.66 43.25
N LYS A 184 2.34 -10.28 42.10
CA LYS A 184 3.39 -9.81 41.18
C LYS A 184 2.81 -8.77 40.22
N ALA A 185 2.61 -7.54 40.65
CA ALA A 185 1.90 -6.50 39.92
C ALA A 185 2.47 -6.24 38.52
N LEU A 186 3.79 -6.14 38.38
CA LEU A 186 4.42 -5.90 37.04
C LEU A 186 4.15 -7.07 36.10
N LEU A 187 4.35 -8.32 36.56
CA LEU A 187 4.10 -9.50 35.72
C LEU A 187 2.62 -9.58 35.32
N ASN A 188 1.70 -9.29 36.26
CA ASN A 188 0.27 -9.27 35.97
C ASN A 188 -0.09 -8.23 34.90
N THR A 189 0.48 -7.01 35.01
CA THR A 189 0.28 -5.95 33.98
C THR A 189 0.77 -6.39 32.62
N VAL A 190 1.97 -6.95 32.53
CA VAL A 190 2.56 -7.39 31.26
C VAL A 190 1.70 -8.50 30.63
N LEU A 191 1.30 -9.51 31.42
CA LEU A 191 0.48 -10.62 30.93
C LEU A 191 -0.92 -10.17 30.50
N LEU A 192 -1.56 -9.27 31.25
CA LEU A 192 -2.85 -8.69 30.88
C LEU A 192 -2.71 -7.83 29.62
N SER A 193 -1.71 -6.98 29.55
CA SER A 193 -1.47 -6.15 28.34
C SER A 193 -1.24 -7.02 27.11
N PHE A 194 -0.46 -8.11 27.25
CA PHE A 194 -0.22 -9.06 26.17
C PHE A 194 -1.51 -9.79 25.77
N ALA A 195 -2.30 -10.26 26.73
CA ALA A 195 -3.58 -10.92 26.46
C ALA A 195 -4.56 -10.00 25.72
N PHE A 196 -4.67 -8.73 26.16
CA PHE A 196 -5.57 -7.76 25.50
C PHE A 196 -5.05 -7.29 24.14
N LEU A 197 -3.73 -7.22 23.94
CA LEU A 197 -3.16 -6.97 22.62
C LEU A 197 -3.49 -8.14 21.68
N LEU A 198 -3.32 -9.39 22.09
CA LEU A 198 -3.73 -10.57 21.33
C LEU A 198 -5.24 -10.55 21.05
N LEU A 199 -6.06 -10.19 22.04
CA LEU A 199 -7.51 -10.07 21.84
C LEU A 199 -7.86 -9.04 20.76
N GLY A 200 -7.20 -7.88 20.72
CA GLY A 200 -7.35 -6.91 19.63
C GLY A 200 -6.87 -7.47 18.29
N TYR A 201 -5.75 -8.19 18.29
CA TYR A 201 -5.18 -8.82 17.10
C TYR A 201 -6.06 -9.93 16.50
N THR A 202 -6.95 -10.57 17.31
CA THR A 202 -7.90 -11.57 16.77
C THR A 202 -8.85 -11.00 15.72
N SER A 203 -8.88 -9.70 15.48
CA SER A 203 -9.57 -9.10 14.32
C SER A 203 -9.12 -9.72 12.98
N TYR A 204 -7.87 -10.20 12.88
CA TYR A 204 -7.41 -10.96 11.70
C TYR A 204 -8.10 -12.31 11.53
N ALA A 205 -8.63 -12.92 12.57
CA ALA A 205 -9.40 -14.15 12.43
C ALA A 205 -10.65 -13.95 11.57
N GLN A 206 -11.19 -12.73 11.55
CA GLN A 206 -12.33 -12.38 10.70
C GLN A 206 -11.96 -12.47 9.20
N ILE A 207 -10.71 -12.13 8.83
CA ILE A 207 -10.22 -12.25 7.45
C ILE A 207 -10.26 -13.73 7.03
N VAL A 208 -9.72 -14.62 7.87
CA VAL A 208 -9.74 -16.08 7.61
C VAL A 208 -11.17 -16.62 7.48
N VAL A 209 -12.07 -16.24 8.40
CA VAL A 209 -13.47 -16.67 8.34
C VAL A 209 -14.18 -16.18 7.06
N ARG A 210 -13.86 -14.97 6.61
CA ARG A 210 -14.39 -14.41 5.37
C ARG A 210 -13.82 -15.10 4.13
N SER A 211 -12.52 -15.37 4.12
CA SER A 211 -11.85 -16.10 3.06
C SER A 211 -12.44 -17.49 2.88
N LEU A 212 -12.65 -18.26 3.96
CA LEU A 212 -13.31 -19.57 3.92
C LEU A 212 -14.73 -19.55 3.36
N ALA A 213 -15.40 -18.40 3.32
CA ALA A 213 -16.70 -18.23 2.70
C ALA A 213 -16.61 -18.01 1.17
N ASN A 214 -15.41 -18.00 0.59
CA ASN A 214 -15.15 -17.83 -0.83
C ASN A 214 -15.88 -16.63 -1.46
N PRO A 215 -15.65 -15.39 -1.00
CA PRO A 215 -16.26 -14.22 -1.58
C PRO A 215 -15.82 -14.03 -3.04
N PRO A 216 -16.53 -13.23 -3.84
CA PRO A 216 -16.18 -12.96 -5.24
C PRO A 216 -14.76 -12.38 -5.40
N MET A 217 -14.31 -11.58 -4.43
CA MET A 217 -12.94 -11.10 -4.31
C MET A 217 -12.35 -11.51 -2.95
N ASP A 218 -11.33 -12.36 -3.00
CA ASP A 218 -10.63 -12.92 -1.83
C ASP A 218 -9.12 -12.75 -2.01
N GLU A 219 -8.62 -11.56 -1.73
CA GLU A 219 -7.23 -11.20 -1.96
C GLU A 219 -6.26 -12.04 -1.11
N ASN A 220 -5.31 -12.69 -1.78
CA ASN A 220 -4.34 -13.64 -1.22
C ASN A 220 -4.95 -14.92 -0.63
N ASN A 221 -6.26 -15.14 -0.71
CA ASN A 221 -6.95 -16.32 -0.23
C ASN A 221 -6.41 -16.90 1.09
N PRO A 222 -6.44 -16.14 2.22
CA PRO A 222 -5.84 -16.55 3.49
C PRO A 222 -6.65 -17.61 4.24
N GLU A 223 -7.13 -18.63 3.54
CA GLU A 223 -7.95 -19.73 4.07
C GLU A 223 -7.15 -20.82 4.78
N ASN A 224 -5.82 -20.75 4.78
CA ASN A 224 -4.94 -21.64 5.50
C ASN A 224 -3.80 -20.89 6.19
N ALA A 225 -3.10 -21.53 7.14
CA ALA A 225 -2.13 -20.86 7.99
C ALA A 225 -0.91 -20.30 7.23
N PHE A 226 -0.47 -20.93 6.13
CA PHE A 226 0.64 -20.43 5.32
C PHE A 226 0.22 -19.28 4.42
N ALA A 227 -0.97 -19.34 3.81
CA ALA A 227 -1.52 -18.23 3.05
C ALA A 227 -1.72 -16.99 3.94
N LEU A 228 -2.24 -17.18 5.17
CA LEU A 228 -2.32 -16.11 6.16
C LEU A 228 -0.94 -15.56 6.53
N LEU A 229 0.08 -16.40 6.66
CA LEU A 229 1.46 -15.96 6.93
C LEU A 229 2.02 -15.12 5.78
N GLY A 230 1.85 -15.55 4.53
CA GLY A 230 2.25 -14.80 3.33
C GLY A 230 1.56 -13.44 3.26
N TYR A 231 0.26 -13.38 3.55
CA TYR A 231 -0.52 -12.16 3.64
C TYR A 231 0.05 -11.19 4.70
N LEU A 232 0.34 -11.66 5.92
CA LEU A 232 0.89 -10.85 7.00
C LEU A 232 2.32 -10.38 6.74
N ASN A 233 3.13 -11.20 6.10
CA ASN A 233 4.50 -10.86 5.70
C ASN A 233 4.53 -9.90 4.50
N ARG A 234 3.40 -9.66 3.83
CA ARG A 234 3.32 -8.83 2.63
C ARG A 234 4.28 -9.31 1.52
N GLU A 235 4.40 -10.60 1.34
CA GLU A 235 5.41 -11.21 0.44
C GLU A 235 5.27 -10.73 -1.01
N GLN A 236 4.07 -10.40 -1.45
CA GLN A 236 3.78 -9.84 -2.76
C GLN A 236 4.50 -8.52 -3.08
N TYR A 237 4.94 -7.75 -2.06
CA TYR A 237 5.61 -6.46 -2.26
C TYR A 237 7.14 -6.57 -2.30
N GLY A 238 7.70 -7.76 -2.14
CA GLY A 238 9.14 -8.00 -2.12
C GLY A 238 9.86 -7.42 -0.90
N ASP A 239 11.15 -7.70 -0.82
CA ASP A 239 12.02 -7.25 0.27
C ASP A 239 12.81 -6.00 -0.12
N ARG A 240 13.02 -5.09 0.86
CA ARG A 240 13.85 -3.89 0.70
C ARG A 240 14.98 -3.91 1.71
N PRO A 241 16.25 -3.72 1.28
CA PRO A 241 17.36 -3.68 2.21
C PRO A 241 17.31 -2.41 3.06
N LEU A 242 17.44 -2.53 4.40
CA LEU A 242 17.38 -1.39 5.32
C LEU A 242 18.71 -1.11 6.02
N GLY A 243 19.28 -2.13 6.65
CA GLY A 243 20.50 -2.00 7.43
C GLY A 243 21.77 -2.24 6.64
N TYR A 244 21.82 -3.31 5.87
CA TYR A 244 22.91 -3.70 5.00
C TYR A 244 22.34 -4.28 3.70
N GLY A 245 22.96 -3.99 2.56
CA GLY A 245 22.53 -4.50 1.27
C GLY A 245 23.25 -3.85 0.08
N GLN A 246 22.81 -4.22 -1.10
CA GLN A 246 23.44 -3.91 -2.37
C GLN A 246 23.21 -2.47 -2.84
N TYR A 247 24.15 -1.97 -3.65
CA TYR A 247 23.91 -0.90 -4.61
C TYR A 247 23.26 -1.45 -5.90
N TYR A 248 22.70 -0.58 -6.73
CA TYR A 248 22.04 -0.94 -8.00
C TYR A 248 22.98 -1.65 -8.99
N ASP A 249 24.28 -1.46 -8.91
CA ASP A 249 25.31 -2.05 -9.79
C ASP A 249 25.95 -3.34 -9.22
N ALA A 250 25.51 -3.81 -8.06
CA ALA A 250 26.04 -5.02 -7.45
C ALA A 250 25.67 -6.26 -8.27
N LYS A 251 26.62 -7.13 -8.58
CA LYS A 251 26.33 -8.40 -9.27
C LYS A 251 25.78 -9.43 -8.28
N VAL A 252 24.89 -10.30 -8.75
CA VAL A 252 24.52 -11.51 -8.02
C VAL A 252 25.65 -12.51 -8.21
N VAL A 253 26.23 -12.97 -7.13
CA VAL A 253 27.37 -13.91 -7.12
C VAL A 253 26.97 -15.31 -6.66
N GLY A 254 25.78 -15.44 -6.07
CA GLY A 254 25.25 -16.71 -5.60
C GLY A 254 23.77 -16.58 -5.23
N GLN A 255 23.21 -17.70 -4.79
CA GLN A 255 21.84 -17.78 -4.28
C GLN A 255 21.82 -18.69 -3.06
N THR A 256 21.06 -18.30 -2.03
CA THR A 256 20.85 -19.12 -0.83
C THR A 256 19.36 -19.51 -0.75
N GLU A 257 19.09 -20.76 -0.40
CA GLU A 257 17.72 -21.21 -0.13
C GLU A 257 17.24 -20.68 1.22
N GLY A 258 16.12 -19.98 1.21
CA GLY A 258 15.43 -19.49 2.40
C GLY A 258 14.44 -20.52 2.96
N ALA A 259 13.39 -20.03 3.61
CA ALA A 259 12.35 -20.88 4.15
C ALA A 259 11.56 -21.58 3.02
N MET A 260 11.19 -22.84 3.25
CA MET A 260 10.30 -23.59 2.38
C MET A 260 8.90 -22.98 2.43
N SER A 261 8.31 -22.73 1.28
CA SER A 261 6.93 -22.28 1.13
C SER A 261 5.99 -23.48 0.98
N TYR A 262 4.75 -23.32 1.42
CA TYR A 262 3.73 -24.38 1.35
C TYR A 262 2.40 -23.79 0.87
N THR A 263 1.69 -24.55 0.06
CA THR A 263 0.29 -24.28 -0.30
C THR A 263 -0.60 -25.44 0.10
N ALA A 264 -1.90 -25.22 0.22
CA ALA A 264 -2.87 -26.27 0.53
C ALA A 264 -3.58 -26.72 -0.76
N ILE A 265 -3.47 -28.00 -1.10
CA ILE A 265 -4.21 -28.62 -2.21
C ILE A 265 -4.90 -29.85 -1.67
N ASP A 266 -6.20 -29.99 -1.92
CA ASP A 266 -7.03 -31.10 -1.46
C ASP A 266 -6.92 -31.35 0.07
N GLY A 267 -6.84 -30.26 0.86
CA GLY A 267 -6.75 -30.32 2.32
C GLY A 267 -5.40 -30.76 2.89
N LYS A 268 -4.35 -30.81 2.05
CA LYS A 268 -2.98 -31.16 2.45
C LYS A 268 -1.98 -30.06 2.08
N TYR A 269 -1.04 -29.79 2.97
CA TYR A 269 0.09 -28.91 2.67
C TYR A 269 1.09 -29.60 1.75
N ILE A 270 1.37 -28.95 0.64
CA ILE A 270 2.36 -29.39 -0.36
C ILE A 270 3.46 -28.34 -0.43
N PRO A 271 4.76 -28.71 -0.42
CA PRO A 271 5.84 -27.78 -0.60
C PRO A 271 5.85 -27.20 -2.02
N THR A 272 6.02 -25.88 -2.13
CA THR A 272 6.04 -25.15 -3.41
C THR A 272 7.43 -24.62 -3.78
N GLY A 273 8.45 -24.95 -3.00
CA GLY A 273 9.82 -24.54 -3.21
C GLY A 273 10.34 -23.65 -2.07
N ALA A 274 11.65 -23.54 -1.98
CA ALA A 274 12.30 -22.64 -1.04
C ALA A 274 12.37 -21.22 -1.64
N LYS A 275 12.20 -20.20 -0.79
CA LYS A 275 12.40 -18.80 -1.20
C LYS A 275 13.86 -18.61 -1.61
N VAL A 276 14.12 -18.22 -2.86
CA VAL A 276 15.47 -17.93 -3.34
C VAL A 276 15.89 -16.54 -2.89
N ILE A 277 17.01 -16.45 -2.16
CA ILE A 277 17.60 -15.21 -1.68
C ILE A 277 18.88 -14.94 -2.47
N PRO A 278 18.94 -13.89 -3.31
CA PRO A 278 20.14 -13.57 -4.06
C PRO A 278 21.27 -13.09 -3.15
N GLU A 279 22.46 -13.61 -3.36
CA GLU A 279 23.70 -13.12 -2.74
C GLU A 279 24.39 -12.13 -3.66
N TYR A 280 24.68 -10.96 -3.14
CA TYR A 280 25.32 -9.89 -3.90
C TYR A 280 26.81 -9.80 -3.58
N ASP A 281 27.61 -9.34 -4.55
CA ASP A 281 29.04 -9.06 -4.36
C ASP A 281 29.25 -8.16 -3.12
N PRO A 282 29.92 -8.64 -2.05
CA PRO A 282 30.14 -7.87 -0.84
C PRO A 282 30.87 -6.54 -1.06
N ALA A 283 31.74 -6.46 -2.11
CA ALA A 283 32.45 -5.24 -2.48
C ALA A 283 31.49 -4.14 -3.01
N ARG A 284 30.27 -4.52 -3.37
CA ARG A 284 29.20 -3.63 -3.87
C ARG A 284 28.00 -3.59 -2.92
N CYS A 285 28.19 -3.96 -1.65
CA CYS A 285 27.22 -3.80 -0.58
C CYS A 285 27.65 -2.70 0.39
N THR A 286 26.68 -2.10 1.07
CA THR A 286 26.90 -1.00 2.02
C THR A 286 26.00 -1.10 3.22
N VAL A 287 26.39 -0.47 4.32
CA VAL A 287 25.48 -0.18 5.42
C VAL A 287 24.49 0.92 5.01
N PHE A 288 23.27 0.87 5.52
CA PHE A 288 22.24 1.86 5.20
C PHE A 288 22.01 2.05 3.68
N PRO A 289 21.68 0.97 2.93
CA PRO A 289 21.52 1.02 1.48
C PRO A 289 20.27 1.79 1.08
N ARG A 290 20.42 2.80 0.20
CA ARG A 290 19.31 3.63 -0.30
C ARG A 290 19.09 3.53 -1.81
N MET A 291 20.16 3.22 -2.57
CA MET A 291 20.15 3.10 -4.03
C MET A 291 20.29 1.64 -4.46
N TYR A 292 19.28 0.82 -4.20
CA TYR A 292 19.31 -0.64 -4.36
C TYR A 292 18.59 -1.19 -5.60
N SER A 293 17.64 -0.44 -6.13
CA SER A 293 16.83 -0.89 -7.29
C SER A 293 17.63 -0.82 -8.58
N ARG A 294 17.49 -1.84 -9.41
CA ARG A 294 18.17 -1.99 -10.70
C ARG A 294 17.36 -1.51 -11.90
N GLU A 295 16.14 -1.08 -11.69
CA GLU A 295 15.30 -0.56 -12.77
C GLU A 295 15.97 0.64 -13.45
N PRO A 296 16.07 0.67 -14.80
CA PRO A 296 16.83 1.69 -15.51
C PRO A 296 16.41 3.13 -15.19
N ASN A 297 15.09 3.38 -15.04
CA ASN A 297 14.54 4.67 -14.64
C ASN A 297 14.95 5.04 -13.22
N HIS A 298 14.91 4.07 -12.27
CA HIS A 298 15.36 4.31 -10.89
C HIS A 298 16.86 4.62 -10.84
N VAL A 299 17.68 3.88 -11.60
CA VAL A 299 19.14 4.12 -11.68
C VAL A 299 19.43 5.51 -12.23
N SER A 300 18.72 5.93 -13.29
CA SER A 300 18.87 7.28 -13.84
C SER A 300 18.55 8.36 -12.80
N ALA A 301 17.44 8.23 -12.09
CA ALA A 301 17.06 9.17 -11.05
C ALA A 301 18.01 9.11 -9.83
N TYR A 302 18.52 7.94 -9.44
CA TYR A 302 19.54 7.84 -8.39
C TYR A 302 20.79 8.65 -8.74
N LYS A 303 21.28 8.53 -10.00
CA LYS A 303 22.43 9.31 -10.48
C LYS A 303 22.16 10.81 -10.39
N GLU A 304 20.99 11.26 -10.83
CA GLU A 304 20.58 12.67 -10.79
C GLU A 304 20.52 13.21 -9.35
N TRP A 305 19.74 12.57 -8.46
CA TRP A 305 19.56 13.02 -7.08
C TRP A 305 20.83 12.90 -6.21
N SER A 306 21.70 11.93 -6.50
CA SER A 306 22.96 11.74 -5.78
C SER A 306 24.15 12.47 -6.40
N GLY A 307 23.99 13.02 -7.62
CA GLY A 307 25.02 13.74 -8.35
C GLY A 307 26.11 12.83 -8.93
N ILE A 308 25.82 11.57 -9.21
CA ILE A 308 26.69 10.64 -9.94
C ILE A 308 26.71 11.03 -11.41
N LYS A 309 27.92 11.13 -12.00
CA LYS A 309 28.08 11.50 -13.41
C LYS A 309 28.58 10.31 -14.26
N GLY A 310 27.97 10.12 -15.41
CA GLY A 310 28.36 9.09 -16.38
C GLY A 310 28.38 7.67 -15.79
N GLU A 311 29.48 6.96 -15.97
CA GLU A 311 29.69 5.58 -15.50
C GLU A 311 30.32 5.48 -14.10
N GLN A 312 30.36 6.57 -13.35
CA GLN A 312 30.87 6.56 -11.98
C GLN A 312 30.02 5.62 -11.12
N LYS A 313 30.71 4.75 -10.36
CA LYS A 313 30.05 3.81 -9.44
C LYS A 313 29.55 4.54 -8.20
N PRO A 314 28.40 4.12 -7.63
CA PRO A 314 27.87 4.71 -6.42
C PRO A 314 28.77 4.42 -5.22
N GLU A 315 28.92 5.43 -4.35
CA GLU A 315 29.65 5.38 -3.08
C GLU A 315 28.72 5.73 -1.91
N PHE A 316 29.19 5.50 -0.68
CA PHE A 316 28.43 5.81 0.52
C PHE A 316 28.03 7.29 0.62
N SER A 317 28.90 8.19 0.17
CA SER A 317 28.61 9.65 0.10
C SER A 317 27.44 9.98 -0.83
N ASN A 318 27.37 9.30 -1.99
CA ASN A 318 26.24 9.42 -2.93
C ASN A 318 24.96 8.87 -2.33
N ASN A 319 25.05 7.75 -1.60
CA ASN A 319 23.95 7.12 -0.90
C ASN A 319 23.34 8.07 0.18
N LEU A 320 24.20 8.73 0.98
CA LEU A 320 23.75 9.75 1.93
C LEU A 320 23.17 10.97 1.22
N LYS A 321 23.79 11.42 0.12
CA LYS A 321 23.25 12.55 -0.65
C LYS A 321 21.86 12.25 -1.19
N TYR A 322 21.63 11.05 -1.73
CA TYR A 322 20.30 10.61 -2.14
C TYR A 322 19.31 10.58 -0.96
N PHE A 323 19.71 10.06 0.20
CA PHE A 323 18.87 10.05 1.39
C PHE A 323 18.41 11.46 1.77
N PHE A 324 19.32 12.44 1.85
CA PHE A 324 18.96 13.79 2.26
C PHE A 324 18.23 14.58 1.16
N SER A 325 18.65 14.47 -0.10
CA SER A 325 18.07 15.25 -1.20
C SER A 325 16.71 14.70 -1.62
N TYR A 326 16.60 13.39 -1.81
CA TYR A 326 15.36 12.77 -2.27
C TYR A 326 14.47 12.31 -1.10
N GLN A 327 14.95 11.37 -0.26
CA GLN A 327 14.08 10.75 0.73
C GLN A 327 13.68 11.71 1.85
N MET A 328 14.60 12.53 2.37
CA MET A 328 14.28 13.50 3.41
C MET A 328 13.67 14.78 2.85
N ASN A 329 14.27 15.39 1.84
CA ASN A 329 13.79 16.69 1.35
C ASN A 329 12.56 16.54 0.45
N HIS A 330 12.63 15.74 -0.61
CA HIS A 330 11.53 15.60 -1.58
C HIS A 330 10.37 14.77 -1.03
N MET A 331 10.64 13.64 -0.34
CA MET A 331 9.61 12.70 0.13
C MET A 331 9.11 12.96 1.55
N PHE A 332 9.69 13.87 2.33
CA PHE A 332 9.19 14.20 3.66
C PHE A 332 9.00 15.71 3.87
N TRP A 333 10.08 16.53 3.76
CA TRP A 333 9.95 17.96 4.03
C TRP A 333 9.06 18.70 3.05
N ARG A 334 9.03 18.30 1.77
CA ARG A 334 8.10 18.84 0.78
C ARG A 334 6.64 18.60 1.21
N TYR A 335 6.29 17.39 1.65
CA TYR A 335 4.97 17.07 2.18
C TYR A 335 4.64 17.80 3.48
N PHE A 336 5.62 17.93 4.38
CA PHE A 336 5.46 18.75 5.58
C PHE A 336 5.10 20.19 5.23
N MET A 337 5.79 20.75 4.24
CA MET A 337 5.52 22.12 3.78
C MET A 337 4.16 22.24 3.07
N TRP A 338 3.68 21.20 2.35
CA TRP A 338 2.32 21.21 1.81
C TRP A 338 1.27 21.44 2.89
N ASN A 339 1.41 20.76 4.00
CA ASN A 339 0.44 20.81 5.10
C ASN A 339 0.49 22.13 5.90
N PHE A 340 1.65 22.80 5.95
CA PHE A 340 1.85 23.93 6.88
C PHE A 340 2.28 25.24 6.22
N VAL A 341 2.57 25.23 4.92
CA VAL A 341 2.93 26.44 4.16
C VAL A 341 2.03 26.62 2.95
N GLY A 342 1.76 25.54 2.22
CA GLY A 342 0.87 25.47 1.08
C GLY A 342 1.38 24.58 -0.05
N ARG A 343 0.52 24.21 -0.97
CA ARG A 343 0.76 23.27 -2.06
C ARG A 343 0.68 23.98 -3.42
N GLN A 344 1.61 23.65 -4.34
CA GLN A 344 1.70 24.28 -5.65
C GLN A 344 0.59 23.80 -6.60
N ASN A 345 0.38 22.50 -6.69
CA ASN A 345 -0.65 21.82 -7.47
C ASN A 345 -0.71 20.33 -7.11
N ASP A 346 -1.70 19.60 -7.66
CA ASP A 346 -1.91 18.16 -7.49
C ASP A 346 -1.20 17.31 -8.55
N ILE A 347 -0.40 17.91 -9.41
CA ILE A 347 0.37 17.19 -10.43
C ILE A 347 1.57 16.53 -9.75
N GLN A 348 1.64 15.20 -9.83
CA GLN A 348 2.74 14.45 -9.21
C GLN A 348 4.10 14.93 -9.70
N GLY A 349 4.99 15.24 -8.76
CA GLY A 349 6.32 15.75 -9.02
C GLY A 349 7.40 14.69 -8.86
N HIS A 350 8.40 14.74 -9.75
CA HIS A 350 9.62 13.94 -9.66
C HIS A 350 10.87 14.84 -9.63
N GLY A 351 10.75 16.01 -8.95
CA GLY A 351 11.79 17.02 -8.88
C GLY A 351 11.62 18.21 -9.83
N SER A 352 10.57 18.21 -10.67
CA SER A 352 10.26 19.35 -11.55
C SER A 352 9.83 20.58 -10.73
N ILE A 353 10.31 21.77 -11.07
CA ILE A 353 9.92 23.04 -10.44
C ILE A 353 8.45 23.43 -10.72
N LEU A 354 7.79 22.79 -11.70
CA LEU A 354 6.41 23.08 -12.08
C LEU A 354 5.36 22.17 -11.47
N LYS A 355 5.79 21.07 -10.82
CA LYS A 355 4.87 20.00 -10.40
C LYS A 355 5.07 19.63 -8.95
N GLY A 356 3.97 19.68 -8.18
CA GLY A 356 3.87 19.10 -6.84
C GLY A 356 4.84 19.66 -5.81
N ASN A 357 5.28 20.90 -5.93
CA ASN A 357 6.12 21.55 -4.92
C ASN A 357 5.26 22.18 -3.81
N TRP A 358 5.90 22.73 -2.78
CA TRP A 358 5.24 23.61 -1.83
C TRP A 358 5.32 25.07 -2.29
N ILE A 359 4.39 25.90 -1.88
CA ILE A 359 4.39 27.35 -2.07
C ILE A 359 3.94 28.06 -0.80
N SER A 360 4.40 29.27 -0.62
CA SER A 360 3.96 30.11 0.52
C SER A 360 2.74 30.98 0.18
N GLY A 361 2.52 31.27 -1.08
CA GLY A 361 1.59 32.29 -1.55
C GLY A 361 2.18 33.71 -1.53
N ILE A 362 3.45 33.87 -1.14
CA ILE A 362 4.20 35.14 -1.16
C ILE A 362 5.08 35.13 -2.42
N PRO A 363 4.72 35.89 -3.49
CA PRO A 363 5.37 35.77 -4.79
C PRO A 363 6.89 35.95 -4.76
N PHE A 364 7.39 36.84 -3.93
CA PHE A 364 8.82 37.07 -3.78
C PHE A 364 9.55 35.80 -3.29
N ILE A 365 9.01 35.13 -2.26
CA ILE A 365 9.61 33.90 -1.71
C ILE A 365 9.50 32.77 -2.72
N ASP A 366 8.30 32.56 -3.27
CA ASP A 366 8.03 31.43 -4.17
C ASP A 366 8.86 31.53 -5.47
N SER A 367 9.10 32.76 -5.96
CA SER A 367 9.91 32.99 -7.15
C SER A 367 11.39 32.65 -6.99
N MET A 368 11.91 32.62 -5.77
CA MET A 368 13.32 32.30 -5.49
C MET A 368 13.68 30.85 -5.87
N PHE A 369 12.72 29.92 -5.78
CA PHE A 369 12.97 28.50 -6.03
C PHE A 369 12.08 27.86 -7.10
N LEU A 370 10.95 28.49 -7.47
CA LEU A 370 10.03 28.01 -8.50
C LEU A 370 9.99 28.89 -9.75
N GLY A 371 10.74 29.99 -9.78
CA GLY A 371 10.70 30.96 -10.86
C GLY A 371 9.48 31.91 -10.79
N PRO A 372 9.31 32.80 -11.79
CA PRO A 372 8.28 33.84 -11.77
C PRO A 372 6.85 33.26 -11.69
N GLN A 373 6.11 33.60 -10.63
CA GLN A 373 4.77 33.06 -10.37
C GLN A 373 3.65 33.78 -11.13
N ASP A 374 3.92 34.95 -11.69
CA ASP A 374 3.02 35.77 -12.48
C ASP A 374 2.88 35.27 -13.93
N LYS A 375 3.88 34.53 -14.44
CA LYS A 375 3.98 34.03 -15.81
C LYS A 375 3.49 32.58 -16.01
N LEU A 376 2.86 31.99 -15.01
CA LEU A 376 2.32 30.64 -15.11
C LEU A 376 1.11 30.58 -16.04
N PRO A 377 0.90 29.47 -16.79
CA PRO A 377 -0.33 29.22 -17.53
C PRO A 377 -1.56 29.25 -16.62
N ASP A 378 -2.72 29.61 -17.18
CA ASP A 378 -3.97 29.68 -16.42
C ASP A 378 -4.36 28.37 -15.76
N SER A 379 -4.08 27.22 -16.40
CA SER A 379 -4.30 25.89 -15.86
C SER A 379 -3.50 25.63 -14.56
N MET A 380 -2.32 26.23 -14.42
CA MET A 380 -1.51 26.15 -13.20
C MET A 380 -1.91 27.20 -12.16
N LYS A 381 -2.27 28.41 -12.59
CA LYS A 381 -2.72 29.47 -11.67
C LYS A 381 -4.03 29.10 -10.99
N ASN A 382 -4.95 28.50 -11.75
CA ASN A 382 -6.32 28.14 -11.35
C ASN A 382 -6.44 26.67 -10.92
N ASN A 383 -5.31 25.97 -10.71
CA ASN A 383 -5.34 24.61 -10.17
C ASN A 383 -5.96 24.63 -8.76
N LYS A 384 -6.97 23.78 -8.52
CA LYS A 384 -7.72 23.76 -7.24
C LYS A 384 -6.83 23.44 -6.04
N ALA A 385 -5.83 22.57 -6.23
CA ALA A 385 -4.87 22.22 -5.18
C ALA A 385 -3.73 23.25 -5.03
N ARG A 386 -3.90 24.47 -5.57
CA ARG A 386 -2.96 25.57 -5.36
C ARG A 386 -3.27 26.32 -4.08
N ASN A 387 -2.96 25.71 -2.93
CA ASN A 387 -3.27 26.19 -1.59
C ASN A 387 -2.15 27.08 -1.03
N LYS A 388 -2.51 28.19 -0.37
CA LYS A 388 -1.57 29.21 0.13
C LYS A 388 -1.86 29.51 1.59
N PHE A 389 -0.97 29.10 2.48
CA PHE A 389 -1.18 29.30 3.91
C PHE A 389 -0.27 30.40 4.51
N TYR A 390 0.53 31.08 3.69
CA TYR A 390 1.35 32.24 4.06
C TYR A 390 2.23 31.99 5.29
N PHE A 391 2.76 30.78 5.45
CA PHE A 391 3.50 30.31 6.62
C PHE A 391 2.72 30.34 7.95
N LEU A 392 1.45 30.70 7.96
CA LEU A 392 0.70 30.90 9.22
C LEU A 392 0.67 29.64 10.10
N PRO A 393 0.35 28.42 9.60
CA PRO A 393 0.40 27.22 10.42
C PRO A 393 1.81 26.90 10.91
N LEU A 394 2.81 27.04 10.04
CA LEU A 394 4.21 26.76 10.38
C LEU A 394 4.70 27.69 11.50
N LEU A 395 4.48 29.00 11.39
CA LEU A 395 4.93 29.99 12.39
C LEU A 395 4.23 29.78 13.72
N LEU A 396 2.91 29.52 13.71
CA LEU A 396 2.18 29.25 14.94
C LEU A 396 2.66 27.97 15.62
N GLY A 397 2.93 26.89 14.82
CA GLY A 397 3.49 25.65 15.31
C GLY A 397 4.89 25.82 15.90
N LEU A 398 5.76 26.59 15.25
CA LEU A 398 7.11 26.91 15.77
C LEU A 398 7.04 27.75 17.06
N ALA A 399 6.11 28.70 17.13
CA ALA A 399 5.90 29.46 18.38
C ALA A 399 5.46 28.55 19.53
N GLY A 400 4.54 27.61 19.26
CA GLY A 400 4.09 26.60 20.20
C GLY A 400 5.20 25.61 20.60
N LEU A 401 6.04 25.20 19.66
CA LEU A 401 7.21 24.35 19.90
C LEU A 401 8.17 25.02 20.89
N VAL A 402 8.58 26.25 20.60
CA VAL A 402 9.49 27.04 21.48
C VAL A 402 8.86 27.26 22.86
N TYR A 403 7.58 27.58 22.90
CA TYR A 403 6.84 27.74 24.15
C TYR A 403 6.80 26.45 24.97
N HIS A 404 6.55 25.30 24.32
CA HIS A 404 6.51 23.98 24.96
C HIS A 404 7.85 23.63 25.60
N TYR A 405 8.96 23.79 24.87
CA TYR A 405 10.30 23.53 25.41
C TYR A 405 10.67 24.45 26.59
N LYS A 406 10.22 25.70 26.56
CA LYS A 406 10.45 26.65 27.68
C LYS A 406 9.62 26.30 28.91
N LYS A 407 8.47 25.73 28.78
CA LYS A 407 7.53 25.44 29.89
C LYS A 407 7.61 24.01 30.41
N ASP A 408 7.77 23.02 29.54
CA ASP A 408 7.76 21.61 29.88
C ASP A 408 8.59 20.80 28.87
N MET A 409 9.89 20.81 29.06
CA MET A 409 10.87 20.15 28.20
C MET A 409 10.61 18.63 28.09
N ASN A 410 10.18 17.98 29.17
CA ASN A 410 9.96 16.52 29.15
C ASN A 410 8.81 16.14 28.20
N ASN A 411 7.68 16.82 28.32
CA ASN A 411 6.55 16.55 27.41
C ASN A 411 6.82 17.10 26.00
N ALA A 412 7.62 18.14 25.83
CA ALA A 412 8.09 18.60 24.51
C ALA A 412 8.89 17.50 23.79
N ASN A 413 9.78 16.80 24.52
CA ASN A 413 10.53 15.65 23.99
C ASN A 413 9.63 14.47 23.63
N VAL A 414 8.53 14.22 24.35
CA VAL A 414 7.55 13.20 24.00
C VAL A 414 6.91 13.51 22.64
N VAL A 415 6.46 14.76 22.44
CA VAL A 415 5.84 15.17 21.16
C VAL A 415 6.88 15.17 20.03
N MET A 416 8.12 15.60 20.31
CA MET A 416 9.22 15.53 19.34
C MET A 416 9.52 14.09 18.93
N LEU A 417 9.56 13.18 19.90
CA LEU A 417 9.77 11.76 19.60
C LEU A 417 8.62 11.18 18.78
N LEU A 418 7.37 11.57 19.07
CA LEU A 418 6.23 11.19 18.26
C LEU A 418 6.41 11.68 16.80
N PHE A 419 6.79 12.94 16.63
CA PHE A 419 7.08 13.53 15.30
C PHE A 419 8.20 12.76 14.57
N ILE A 420 9.30 12.44 15.24
CA ILE A 420 10.44 11.73 14.64
C ILE A 420 10.03 10.30 14.26
N MET A 421 9.36 9.56 15.16
CA MET A 421 9.00 8.18 14.94
C MET A 421 7.94 8.01 13.84
N THR A 422 6.96 8.91 13.77
CA THR A 422 5.90 8.87 12.75
C THR A 422 6.22 9.67 11.49
N GLY A 423 7.42 10.24 11.40
CA GLY A 423 7.94 10.97 10.25
C GLY A 423 9.26 10.40 9.76
N ILE A 424 10.37 10.82 10.37
CA ILE A 424 11.74 10.49 9.92
C ILE A 424 12.01 8.98 9.96
N ALA A 425 11.57 8.29 11.01
CA ALA A 425 11.74 6.84 11.12
C ALA A 425 10.99 6.10 9.99
N ILE A 426 9.82 6.63 9.56
CA ILE A 426 9.09 6.09 8.41
C ILE A 426 9.85 6.30 7.10
N VAL A 427 10.50 7.46 6.89
CA VAL A 427 11.37 7.68 5.71
C VAL A 427 12.45 6.60 5.63
N ILE A 428 13.10 6.32 6.76
CA ILE A 428 14.15 5.29 6.84
C ILE A 428 13.58 3.89 6.55
N TYR A 429 12.44 3.57 7.16
CA TYR A 429 11.81 2.25 7.04
C TYR A 429 11.27 1.99 5.62
N LEU A 430 10.59 2.94 5.02
CA LEU A 430 10.02 2.78 3.68
C LEU A 430 11.08 2.65 2.60
N ASN A 431 12.25 3.25 2.79
CA ASN A 431 13.36 3.22 1.83
C ASN A 431 12.90 3.39 0.37
N GLN A 432 12.13 4.44 0.12
CA GLN A 432 11.42 4.64 -1.14
C GLN A 432 12.39 4.87 -2.31
N THR A 433 12.10 4.16 -3.41
CA THR A 433 12.72 4.37 -4.71
C THR A 433 12.17 5.63 -5.39
N PRO A 434 12.85 6.19 -6.40
CA PRO A 434 12.27 7.22 -7.27
C PRO A 434 11.00 6.71 -8.00
N TYR A 435 10.29 7.63 -8.63
CA TYR A 435 9.10 7.35 -9.46
C TYR A 435 8.04 6.49 -8.77
N GLN A 436 7.68 6.88 -7.52
CA GLN A 436 6.54 6.26 -6.86
C GLN A 436 5.26 6.44 -7.71
N PRO A 437 4.36 5.46 -7.75
CA PRO A 437 3.15 5.52 -8.60
C PRO A 437 2.19 6.64 -8.19
N ARG A 438 2.23 7.10 -6.93
CA ARG A 438 1.50 8.26 -6.39
C ARG A 438 2.30 8.96 -5.31
N GLU A 439 1.90 10.17 -4.93
CA GLU A 439 2.45 10.87 -3.76
C GLU A 439 2.23 10.04 -2.48
N ARG A 440 3.18 10.08 -1.55
CA ARG A 440 3.22 9.23 -0.34
C ARG A 440 3.09 10.02 0.96
N ASP A 441 2.53 11.20 0.91
CA ASP A 441 2.37 12.14 2.02
C ASP A 441 1.54 11.57 3.18
N TYR A 442 0.54 10.75 2.89
CA TYR A 442 -0.30 10.07 3.87
C TYR A 442 0.49 9.18 4.85
N ALA A 443 1.64 8.65 4.45
CA ALA A 443 2.49 7.85 5.33
C ALA A 443 3.01 8.64 6.54
N TYR A 444 3.08 9.97 6.43
CA TYR A 444 3.65 10.87 7.44
C TYR A 444 2.59 11.63 8.25
N ALA A 445 1.30 11.32 8.08
CA ALA A 445 0.19 12.00 8.76
C ALA A 445 0.34 12.02 10.30
N GLY A 446 0.99 11.01 10.89
CA GLY A 446 1.31 10.98 12.32
C GLY A 446 2.28 12.09 12.76
N ALA A 447 3.28 12.44 11.93
CA ALA A 447 4.16 13.56 12.19
C ALA A 447 3.42 14.90 12.07
N PHE A 448 2.50 15.01 11.12
CA PHE A 448 1.65 16.19 10.96
C PHE A 448 0.71 16.36 12.15
N TYR A 449 0.13 15.27 12.68
CA TYR A 449 -0.60 15.27 13.94
C TYR A 449 0.25 15.78 15.11
N ALA A 450 1.48 15.29 15.26
CA ALA A 450 2.37 15.74 16.31
C ALA A 450 2.69 17.23 16.20
N PHE A 451 2.90 17.75 14.98
CA PHE A 451 3.14 19.17 14.75
C PHE A 451 1.91 20.02 15.08
N CYS A 452 0.70 19.55 14.80
CA CYS A 452 -0.54 20.23 15.14
C CYS A 452 -0.77 20.37 16.66
N ILE A 453 -0.17 19.52 17.50
CA ILE A 453 -0.14 19.72 18.94
C ILE A 453 0.61 21.06 19.27
N TRP A 454 1.69 21.36 18.59
CA TRP A 454 2.40 22.65 18.76
C TRP A 454 1.63 23.83 18.17
N ILE A 455 0.91 23.66 17.06
CA ILE A 455 0.00 24.70 16.55
C ILE A 455 -1.02 25.07 17.63
N GLY A 456 -1.62 24.08 18.29
CA GLY A 456 -2.53 24.29 19.40
C GLY A 456 -1.85 25.01 20.59
N LEU A 457 -0.60 24.64 20.95
CA LEU A 457 0.16 25.29 21.99
C LEU A 457 0.58 26.74 21.64
N GLY A 458 0.59 27.08 20.36
CA GLY A 458 0.78 28.46 19.89
C GLY A 458 -0.26 29.43 20.44
N VAL A 459 -1.50 28.98 20.65
CA VAL A 459 -2.55 29.78 21.32
C VAL A 459 -2.10 30.19 22.73
N ALA A 460 -1.62 29.19 23.50
CA ALA A 460 -1.14 29.45 24.86
C ALA A 460 0.10 30.36 24.86
N ALA A 461 0.99 30.22 23.87
CA ALA A 461 2.17 31.11 23.72
C ALA A 461 1.75 32.55 23.47
N ILE A 462 0.77 32.77 22.58
CA ILE A 462 0.27 34.12 22.25
C ILE A 462 -0.50 34.71 23.45
N ALA A 463 -1.36 33.92 24.11
CA ALA A 463 -2.10 34.35 25.30
C ALA A 463 -1.12 34.79 26.43
N ASP A 464 -0.05 33.98 26.66
CA ASP A 464 0.99 34.26 27.66
C ASP A 464 1.81 35.57 27.34
N ALA A 465 1.97 35.85 26.04
CA ALA A 465 2.62 37.09 25.61
C ALA A 465 1.70 38.31 25.78
N LEU A 466 0.41 38.17 25.43
CA LEU A 466 -0.57 39.26 25.47
C LEU A 466 -0.97 39.64 26.90
N LYS A 467 -1.08 38.70 27.85
CA LYS A 467 -1.45 38.99 29.26
C LYS A 467 -0.47 39.92 29.98
N LYS A 468 0.72 40.11 29.44
CA LYS A 468 1.67 41.10 29.96
C LYS A 468 1.24 42.55 29.68
N ARG A 469 0.30 42.77 28.76
CA ARG A 469 -0.12 44.12 28.30
C ARG A 469 -1.63 44.37 28.45
N MET A 470 -2.44 43.33 28.77
CA MET A 470 -3.89 43.44 28.88
C MET A 470 -4.44 42.39 29.86
N PRO A 471 -5.70 42.53 30.32
CA PRO A 471 -6.35 41.56 31.22
C PRO A 471 -6.30 40.14 30.64
N GLU A 472 -6.07 39.13 31.50
CA GLU A 472 -5.87 37.75 31.10
C GLU A 472 -7.01 37.17 30.23
N THR A 473 -8.25 37.47 30.58
CA THR A 473 -9.42 37.00 29.80
C THR A 473 -9.44 37.63 28.40
N THR A 474 -9.17 38.93 28.29
CA THR A 474 -9.06 39.64 27.00
C THR A 474 -7.92 39.05 26.16
N ALA A 475 -6.77 38.80 26.81
CA ALA A 475 -5.60 38.20 26.16
C ALA A 475 -5.94 36.78 25.62
N ALA A 476 -6.65 35.95 26.40
CA ALA A 476 -7.09 34.63 25.99
C ALA A 476 -8.08 34.66 24.79
N MET A 477 -9.06 35.57 24.84
CA MET A 477 -10.01 35.76 23.75
C MET A 477 -9.34 36.26 22.48
N LEU A 478 -8.47 37.26 22.57
CA LEU A 478 -7.76 37.78 21.39
C LEU A 478 -6.80 36.76 20.80
N ALA A 479 -6.05 36.01 21.63
CA ALA A 479 -5.19 34.94 21.20
C ALA A 479 -6.01 33.85 20.47
N THR A 480 -7.19 33.49 20.98
CA THR A 480 -8.11 32.52 20.36
C THR A 480 -8.54 32.99 18.96
N LEU A 481 -9.01 34.23 18.84
CA LEU A 481 -9.47 34.78 17.56
C LEU A 481 -8.35 34.86 16.53
N LEU A 482 -7.15 35.31 16.94
CA LEU A 482 -5.99 35.38 16.06
C LEU A 482 -5.56 34.00 15.59
N CYS A 483 -5.55 33.00 16.47
CA CYS A 483 -5.11 31.65 16.11
C CYS A 483 -6.15 30.86 15.31
N LEU A 484 -7.45 31.15 15.45
CA LEU A 484 -8.51 30.56 14.63
C LEU A 484 -8.40 30.96 13.15
N VAL A 485 -7.75 32.07 12.83
CA VAL A 485 -7.45 32.43 11.43
C VAL A 485 -6.67 31.33 10.73
N VAL A 486 -5.76 30.63 11.43
CA VAL A 486 -4.90 29.59 10.85
C VAL A 486 -5.72 28.41 10.27
N PRO A 487 -6.49 27.68 11.08
CA PRO A 487 -7.32 26.58 10.53
C PRO A 487 -8.43 27.08 9.59
N THR A 488 -8.89 28.33 9.72
CA THR A 488 -9.86 28.92 8.80
C THR A 488 -9.26 29.13 7.41
N VAL A 489 -8.04 29.63 7.32
CA VAL A 489 -7.31 29.77 6.04
C VAL A 489 -7.06 28.40 5.43
N MET A 490 -6.59 27.41 6.22
CA MET A 490 -6.38 26.05 5.75
C MET A 490 -7.69 25.43 5.19
N ALA A 491 -8.80 25.58 5.91
CA ALA A 491 -10.09 25.09 5.48
C ALA A 491 -10.58 25.78 4.20
N LYS A 492 -10.43 27.12 4.10
CA LYS A 492 -10.86 27.89 2.94
C LYS A 492 -10.08 27.52 1.67
N GLU A 493 -8.76 27.48 1.78
CA GLU A 493 -7.87 27.22 0.63
C GLU A 493 -7.99 25.76 0.16
N GLY A 494 -8.13 24.79 1.08
CA GLY A 494 -8.22 23.36 0.72
C GLY A 494 -9.63 22.85 0.44
N TRP A 495 -10.69 23.68 0.54
CA TRP A 495 -12.06 23.19 0.41
C TRP A 495 -12.38 22.65 -0.97
N ASP A 496 -11.96 23.31 -2.02
CA ASP A 496 -12.35 23.04 -3.40
C ASP A 496 -11.63 21.81 -3.99
N ASP A 497 -10.40 21.52 -3.55
CA ASP A 497 -9.67 20.32 -3.98
C ASP A 497 -10.02 19.08 -3.15
N HIS A 498 -10.46 19.23 -1.89
CA HIS A 498 -10.95 18.13 -1.05
C HIS A 498 -12.43 17.83 -1.18
N ASN A 499 -13.21 18.70 -1.83
CA ASN A 499 -14.62 18.46 -2.08
C ASN A 499 -14.82 17.35 -3.10
N ARG A 500 -15.39 16.22 -2.66
CA ARG A 500 -15.68 15.04 -3.49
C ARG A 500 -17.07 15.07 -4.11
N SER A 501 -17.87 16.10 -3.87
CA SER A 501 -19.20 16.24 -4.47
C SER A 501 -19.09 16.27 -6.00
N TYR A 502 -19.95 15.51 -6.67
CA TYR A 502 -20.02 15.43 -8.13
C TYR A 502 -18.75 14.88 -8.83
N ARG A 503 -17.85 14.20 -8.11
CA ARG A 503 -16.68 13.53 -8.70
C ARG A 503 -17.00 12.09 -9.05
N TYR A 504 -17.76 11.88 -10.12
CA TYR A 504 -18.20 10.57 -10.59
C TYR A 504 -17.35 10.00 -11.74
N THR A 505 -16.30 10.68 -12.19
CA THR A 505 -15.51 10.29 -13.38
C THR A 505 -15.02 8.85 -13.32
N SER A 506 -14.48 8.39 -12.20
CA SER A 506 -13.98 7.01 -12.05
C SER A 506 -15.12 5.99 -12.13
N ARG A 507 -16.26 6.28 -11.48
CA ARG A 507 -17.48 5.47 -11.52
C ARG A 507 -18.05 5.39 -12.93
N ASP A 508 -18.25 6.54 -13.57
CA ASP A 508 -18.88 6.63 -14.90
C ASP A 508 -17.99 6.00 -15.97
N PHE A 509 -16.65 6.17 -15.83
CA PHE A 509 -15.69 5.52 -16.70
C PHE A 509 -15.77 3.99 -16.57
N ALA A 510 -15.81 3.48 -15.34
CA ALA A 510 -15.96 2.05 -15.08
C ALA A 510 -17.30 1.50 -15.60
N TYR A 511 -18.39 2.26 -15.46
CA TYR A 511 -19.70 1.92 -16.02
C TYR A 511 -19.61 1.79 -17.55
N ASN A 512 -19.02 2.75 -18.23
CA ASN A 512 -18.86 2.73 -19.67
C ASN A 512 -17.93 1.59 -20.14
N TYR A 513 -16.91 1.26 -19.34
CA TYR A 513 -16.02 0.13 -19.65
C TYR A 513 -16.78 -1.20 -19.69
N LEU A 514 -17.50 -1.51 -18.64
CA LEU A 514 -18.23 -2.77 -18.56
C LEU A 514 -19.36 -2.86 -19.59
N ASN A 515 -20.03 -1.74 -19.87
CA ASN A 515 -21.07 -1.68 -20.91
C ASN A 515 -20.51 -1.76 -22.33
N SER A 516 -19.21 -1.53 -22.54
CA SER A 516 -18.54 -1.80 -23.81
C SER A 516 -18.40 -3.30 -24.10
N CYS A 517 -18.53 -4.15 -23.09
CA CYS A 517 -18.34 -5.59 -23.23
C CYS A 517 -19.65 -6.31 -23.56
N ALA A 518 -19.56 -7.35 -24.38
CA ALA A 518 -20.67 -8.28 -24.65
C ALA A 518 -21.09 -9.05 -23.36
N PRO A 519 -22.29 -9.63 -23.32
CA PRO A 519 -22.73 -10.43 -22.18
C PRO A 519 -21.75 -11.60 -21.86
N ASN A 520 -21.59 -11.88 -20.56
CA ASN A 520 -20.72 -12.93 -20.02
C ASN A 520 -19.26 -12.87 -20.51
N ALA A 521 -18.77 -11.65 -20.83
CA ALA A 521 -17.42 -11.44 -21.33
C ALA A 521 -16.35 -11.61 -20.26
N VAL A 522 -15.11 -11.81 -20.73
CA VAL A 522 -13.88 -11.66 -19.94
C VAL A 522 -13.20 -10.38 -20.39
N ILE A 523 -12.80 -9.54 -19.45
CA ILE A 523 -11.99 -8.34 -19.74
C ILE A 523 -10.70 -8.35 -18.91
N PHE A 524 -9.56 -8.28 -19.60
CA PHE A 524 -8.25 -8.15 -18.98
C PHE A 524 -7.94 -6.68 -18.69
N THR A 525 -7.52 -6.42 -17.45
CA THR A 525 -7.05 -5.12 -16.95
C THR A 525 -5.63 -5.29 -16.40
N ASN A 526 -4.84 -4.21 -16.25
CA ASN A 526 -3.42 -4.37 -15.91
C ASN A 526 -3.09 -4.08 -14.45
N GLY A 527 -3.68 -3.09 -13.83
CA GLY A 527 -3.32 -2.67 -12.48
C GLY A 527 -4.53 -2.24 -11.64
N ASP A 528 -4.26 -1.72 -10.45
CA ASP A 528 -5.28 -1.34 -9.48
C ASP A 528 -6.20 -0.24 -10.04
N ASN A 529 -5.61 0.75 -10.72
CA ASN A 529 -6.33 1.96 -11.15
C ASN A 529 -7.39 1.70 -12.23
N ASP A 530 -7.21 0.70 -13.08
CA ASP A 530 -8.17 0.31 -14.11
C ASP A 530 -9.04 -0.87 -13.71
N THR A 531 -8.69 -1.61 -12.65
CA THR A 531 -9.42 -2.77 -12.14
C THR A 531 -10.38 -2.40 -11.02
N PHE A 532 -9.92 -1.70 -9.97
CA PHE A 532 -10.72 -1.45 -8.76
C PHE A 532 -12.00 -0.65 -9.00
N PRO A 533 -12.03 0.36 -9.90
CA PRO A 533 -13.29 1.00 -10.25
C PRO A 533 -14.32 0.04 -10.87
N LEU A 534 -13.87 -0.94 -11.66
CA LEU A 534 -14.75 -1.96 -12.25
C LEU A 534 -15.32 -2.88 -11.17
N TRP A 535 -14.49 -3.36 -10.25
CA TRP A 535 -14.95 -4.14 -9.10
C TRP A 535 -15.92 -3.34 -8.22
N TYR A 536 -15.64 -2.04 -7.98
CA TYR A 536 -16.53 -1.19 -7.22
C TYR A 536 -17.95 -1.18 -7.79
N ILE A 537 -18.12 -0.93 -9.08
CA ILE A 537 -19.48 -0.87 -9.66
C ILE A 537 -20.12 -2.28 -9.77
N GLN A 538 -19.35 -3.36 -9.87
CA GLN A 538 -19.89 -4.71 -9.80
C GLN A 538 -20.32 -5.08 -8.37
N ASP A 539 -19.47 -4.88 -7.38
CA ASP A 539 -19.70 -5.35 -6.01
C ASP A 539 -20.63 -4.43 -5.21
N VAL A 540 -20.63 -3.11 -5.52
CA VAL A 540 -21.41 -2.12 -4.76
C VAL A 540 -22.69 -1.69 -5.49
N GLU A 541 -22.62 -1.49 -6.81
CA GLU A 541 -23.76 -1.02 -7.60
C GLU A 541 -24.47 -2.14 -8.38
N GLY A 542 -23.92 -3.36 -8.40
CA GLY A 542 -24.51 -4.51 -9.10
C GLY A 542 -24.53 -4.39 -10.62
N VAL A 543 -23.61 -3.59 -11.21
CA VAL A 543 -23.61 -3.32 -12.65
C VAL A 543 -22.75 -4.33 -13.37
N ARG A 544 -23.31 -4.98 -14.41
CA ARG A 544 -22.59 -5.92 -15.28
C ARG A 544 -21.82 -7.01 -14.52
N THR A 545 -22.45 -7.61 -13.53
CA THR A 545 -21.93 -8.73 -12.74
C THR A 545 -21.74 -10.02 -13.55
N ASP A 546 -22.23 -10.02 -14.78
CA ASP A 546 -22.00 -11.06 -15.81
C ASP A 546 -20.59 -11.01 -16.42
N VAL A 547 -19.93 -9.83 -16.40
CA VAL A 547 -18.58 -9.64 -16.97
C VAL A 547 -17.50 -10.05 -15.96
N ARG A 548 -16.54 -10.90 -16.39
CA ARG A 548 -15.42 -11.27 -15.53
C ARG A 548 -14.24 -10.31 -15.75
N VAL A 549 -13.97 -9.47 -14.77
CA VAL A 549 -12.78 -8.60 -14.75
C VAL A 549 -11.58 -9.40 -14.26
N ILE A 550 -10.50 -9.43 -15.03
CA ILE A 550 -9.26 -10.16 -14.72
C ILE A 550 -8.08 -9.20 -14.69
N ASN A 551 -7.52 -8.99 -13.50
CA ASN A 551 -6.29 -8.21 -13.32
C ASN A 551 -5.07 -9.05 -13.70
N LEU A 552 -4.29 -8.60 -14.69
CA LEU A 552 -3.12 -9.32 -15.22
C LEU A 552 -1.98 -9.41 -14.21
N SER A 553 -1.83 -8.43 -13.32
CA SER A 553 -0.82 -8.49 -12.26
C SER A 553 -1.14 -9.62 -11.27
N LEU A 554 -2.40 -9.73 -10.84
CA LEU A 554 -2.87 -10.79 -9.95
C LEU A 554 -2.94 -12.16 -10.62
N LEU A 555 -3.15 -12.22 -11.93
CA LEU A 555 -3.18 -13.47 -12.70
C LEU A 555 -1.83 -14.24 -12.69
N ASN A 556 -0.77 -13.63 -12.17
CA ASN A 556 0.49 -14.33 -11.88
C ASN A 556 0.46 -15.13 -10.56
N THR A 557 -0.62 -15.05 -9.79
CA THR A 557 -0.77 -15.76 -8.51
C THR A 557 -1.74 -16.91 -8.63
N ASP A 558 -1.44 -18.03 -7.98
CA ASP A 558 -2.25 -19.24 -8.02
C ASP A 558 -3.63 -19.03 -7.37
N TRP A 559 -3.70 -18.35 -6.23
CA TRP A 559 -4.96 -18.08 -5.55
C TRP A 559 -5.96 -17.29 -6.41
N TYR A 560 -5.46 -16.35 -7.25
CA TYR A 560 -6.31 -15.56 -8.12
C TYR A 560 -6.79 -16.37 -9.32
N ILE A 561 -5.96 -17.25 -9.90
CA ILE A 561 -6.37 -18.18 -10.95
C ILE A 561 -7.47 -19.10 -10.43
N ASP A 562 -7.32 -19.67 -9.24
CA ASP A 562 -8.34 -20.50 -8.61
C ASP A 562 -9.65 -19.73 -8.38
N GLN A 563 -9.58 -18.47 -7.98
CA GLN A 563 -10.74 -17.59 -7.83
C GLN A 563 -11.45 -17.36 -9.17
N ILE A 564 -10.71 -17.10 -10.24
CA ILE A 564 -11.26 -16.82 -11.58
C ILE A 564 -11.91 -18.08 -12.18
N LYS A 565 -11.48 -19.28 -11.80
CA LYS A 565 -12.07 -20.57 -12.20
C LYS A 565 -13.37 -20.89 -11.46
N ARG A 566 -13.80 -20.07 -10.52
CA ARG A 566 -15.09 -20.21 -9.81
C ARG A 566 -16.13 -19.27 -10.41
N LYS A 567 -17.41 -19.63 -10.29
CA LYS A 567 -18.52 -18.73 -10.59
C LYS A 567 -18.49 -17.53 -9.63
N ALA A 568 -18.71 -16.31 -10.14
CA ALA A 568 -18.86 -15.12 -9.32
C ALA A 568 -20.05 -14.31 -9.84
N TYR A 569 -21.03 -14.07 -8.98
CA TYR A 569 -22.29 -13.42 -9.34
C TYR A 569 -22.96 -14.13 -10.54
N GLU A 570 -23.22 -13.41 -11.62
CA GLU A 570 -23.81 -13.92 -12.85
C GLU A 570 -22.75 -14.43 -13.85
N SER A 571 -21.47 -14.13 -13.60
CA SER A 571 -20.37 -14.54 -14.48
C SER A 571 -20.00 -15.99 -14.29
N ASP A 572 -20.00 -16.76 -15.38
CA ASP A 572 -19.58 -18.15 -15.40
C ASP A 572 -18.07 -18.28 -15.06
N PRO A 573 -17.62 -19.47 -14.61
CA PRO A 573 -16.20 -19.79 -14.50
C PRO A 573 -15.44 -19.49 -15.79
N VAL A 574 -14.25 -18.89 -15.69
CA VAL A 574 -13.39 -18.73 -16.88
C VAL A 574 -12.84 -20.09 -17.27
N PRO A 575 -12.93 -20.49 -18.55
CA PRO A 575 -12.63 -21.86 -19.00
C PRO A 575 -11.12 -22.11 -19.14
N PHE A 576 -10.34 -21.82 -18.08
CA PHE A 576 -8.95 -22.25 -18.01
C PHE A 576 -8.85 -23.76 -17.88
N THR A 577 -7.98 -24.40 -18.68
CA THR A 577 -7.83 -25.85 -18.71
C THR A 577 -6.79 -26.38 -17.73
N LEU A 578 -5.83 -25.53 -17.32
CA LEU A 578 -4.76 -25.90 -16.40
C LEU A 578 -5.32 -26.29 -15.02
N LYS A 579 -4.73 -27.33 -14.43
CA LYS A 579 -5.01 -27.78 -13.05
C LYS A 579 -4.17 -26.99 -12.06
N THR A 580 -4.62 -26.85 -10.81
CA THR A 580 -3.90 -26.08 -9.77
C THR A 580 -2.42 -26.48 -9.63
N ARG A 581 -2.09 -27.77 -9.72
CA ARG A 581 -0.69 -28.24 -9.67
C ARG A 581 0.19 -27.74 -10.81
N GLN A 582 -0.40 -27.30 -11.94
CA GLN A 582 0.34 -26.81 -13.10
C GLN A 582 0.67 -25.31 -13.02
N TYR A 583 0.00 -24.55 -12.14
CA TYR A 583 0.23 -23.11 -11.96
C TYR A 583 0.45 -22.70 -10.50
N VAL A 584 0.52 -23.62 -9.55
CA VAL A 584 0.85 -23.30 -8.16
C VAL A 584 2.16 -22.50 -8.09
N GLN A 585 2.28 -21.65 -7.07
CA GLN A 585 3.47 -20.83 -6.86
C GLN A 585 4.77 -21.67 -6.92
N GLY A 586 5.79 -21.19 -7.59
CA GLY A 586 7.03 -21.93 -7.87
C GLY A 586 6.94 -22.84 -9.10
N THR A 587 5.77 -22.93 -9.74
CA THR A 587 5.56 -23.75 -10.93
C THR A 587 5.14 -22.84 -12.10
N ARG A 588 5.93 -22.80 -13.15
CA ARG A 588 5.67 -22.00 -14.36
C ARG A 588 5.43 -20.52 -14.10
N ASP A 589 6.03 -19.96 -13.05
CA ASP A 589 6.00 -18.51 -12.78
C ASP A 589 6.71 -17.72 -13.87
N TYR A 590 7.74 -18.35 -14.46
CA TYR A 590 8.56 -17.85 -15.55
C TYR A 590 8.82 -18.98 -16.55
N ILE A 591 8.57 -18.74 -17.83
CA ILE A 591 8.71 -19.74 -18.90
C ILE A 591 9.54 -19.14 -20.01
N PRO A 592 10.83 -19.54 -20.15
CA PRO A 592 11.71 -19.06 -21.20
C PRO A 592 11.36 -19.68 -22.57
N PHE A 593 11.69 -18.97 -23.62
CA PHE A 593 11.75 -19.54 -24.97
C PHE A 593 13.09 -20.24 -25.17
N TYR A 594 13.02 -21.49 -25.58
CA TYR A 594 14.19 -22.27 -25.96
C TYR A 594 13.96 -22.82 -27.36
N ASP A 595 14.55 -22.13 -28.37
CA ASP A 595 14.32 -22.44 -29.79
C ASP A 595 14.77 -23.88 -30.11
N ARG A 596 13.85 -24.71 -30.53
CA ARG A 596 14.08 -26.09 -31.01
C ARG A 596 14.06 -26.16 -32.52
N SER A 597 14.25 -25.04 -33.21
CA SER A 597 14.24 -24.95 -34.68
C SER A 597 12.94 -25.47 -35.31
N VAL A 598 11.82 -25.25 -34.62
CA VAL A 598 10.47 -25.63 -35.12
C VAL A 598 10.17 -24.78 -36.32
N GLN A 599 9.88 -25.43 -37.46
CA GLN A 599 9.58 -24.75 -38.71
C GLN A 599 8.12 -24.31 -38.77
N GLY A 600 7.92 -23.00 -39.13
CA GLY A 600 6.58 -22.44 -39.29
C GLY A 600 5.85 -22.15 -37.98
N TYR A 601 4.52 -22.08 -38.04
CA TYR A 601 3.64 -21.83 -36.89
C TYR A 601 3.18 -23.14 -36.27
N SER A 602 3.27 -23.25 -34.93
CA SER A 602 2.78 -24.42 -34.17
C SER A 602 1.37 -24.16 -33.65
N ASP A 603 0.57 -25.23 -33.56
CA ASP A 603 -0.76 -25.11 -32.96
C ASP A 603 -0.65 -24.75 -31.49
N LEU A 604 -1.42 -23.76 -31.06
CA LEU A 604 -1.33 -23.23 -29.70
C LEU A 604 -1.78 -24.25 -28.65
N LYS A 605 -2.80 -25.10 -28.98
CA LYS A 605 -3.26 -26.14 -28.04
C LYS A 605 -2.15 -27.17 -27.75
N ASP A 606 -1.43 -27.61 -28.79
CA ASP A 606 -0.31 -28.55 -28.64
C ASP A 606 0.82 -27.95 -27.81
N ILE A 607 1.09 -26.67 -27.98
CA ILE A 607 2.13 -25.97 -27.21
C ILE A 607 1.72 -25.80 -25.74
N ILE A 608 0.45 -25.49 -25.46
CA ILE A 608 -0.05 -25.43 -24.06
C ILE A 608 0.06 -26.80 -23.41
N GLU A 609 -0.32 -27.87 -24.09
CA GLU A 609 -0.18 -29.24 -23.59
C GLU A 609 1.30 -29.59 -23.32
N PHE A 610 2.20 -29.25 -24.25
CA PHE A 610 3.63 -29.46 -24.08
C PHE A 610 4.19 -28.70 -22.85
N VAL A 611 3.99 -27.39 -22.76
CA VAL A 611 4.56 -26.57 -21.70
C VAL A 611 3.99 -26.88 -20.32
N THR A 612 2.78 -27.41 -20.25
CA THR A 612 2.11 -27.80 -18.99
C THR A 612 2.34 -29.26 -18.61
N SER A 613 3.00 -30.02 -19.47
CA SER A 613 3.39 -31.42 -19.22
C SER A 613 4.53 -31.48 -18.16
N ASP A 614 4.50 -32.58 -17.38
CA ASP A 614 5.61 -32.91 -16.45
C ASP A 614 6.67 -33.79 -17.12
N ASN A 615 6.54 -34.08 -18.45
CA ASN A 615 7.50 -34.84 -19.22
C ASN A 615 8.88 -34.15 -19.16
N PRO A 616 9.98 -34.90 -18.94
CA PRO A 616 11.36 -34.35 -18.99
C PRO A 616 11.69 -33.65 -20.32
N GLU A 617 11.09 -34.03 -21.43
CA GLU A 617 11.28 -33.36 -22.72
C GLU A 617 10.74 -31.92 -22.75
N ALA A 618 9.75 -31.60 -21.90
CA ALA A 618 9.21 -30.26 -21.75
C ALA A 618 10.00 -29.38 -20.77
N LYS A 619 11.14 -29.87 -20.28
CA LYS A 619 11.99 -29.18 -19.31
C LYS A 619 13.39 -28.97 -19.86
N VAL A 620 13.99 -27.85 -19.45
CA VAL A 620 15.41 -27.53 -19.67
C VAL A 620 16.07 -27.26 -18.32
N ARG A 621 17.35 -27.56 -18.21
CA ARG A 621 18.16 -27.28 -17.02
C ARG A 621 18.91 -25.97 -17.21
N SER A 622 18.87 -25.13 -16.17
CA SER A 622 19.74 -23.96 -16.08
C SER A 622 21.21 -24.37 -15.77
N GLU A 623 22.13 -23.45 -15.93
CA GLU A 623 23.52 -23.61 -15.48
C GLU A 623 23.62 -23.90 -13.96
N GLY A 624 22.64 -23.44 -13.16
CA GLY A 624 22.51 -23.70 -11.73
C GLY A 624 21.89 -25.06 -11.36
N GLY A 625 21.44 -25.84 -12.35
CA GLY A 625 20.84 -27.17 -12.14
C GLY A 625 19.33 -27.20 -11.98
N ASP A 626 18.66 -26.04 -11.91
CA ASP A 626 17.21 -25.93 -11.80
C ASP A 626 16.52 -26.34 -13.12
N GLU A 627 15.41 -27.04 -13.02
CA GLU A 627 14.59 -27.47 -14.16
C GLU A 627 13.42 -26.51 -14.38
N PHE A 628 13.28 -26.01 -15.61
CA PHE A 628 12.17 -25.14 -16.02
C PHE A 628 11.42 -25.72 -17.22
N ASN A 629 10.10 -25.57 -17.23
CA ASN A 629 9.34 -25.73 -18.46
C ASN A 629 9.70 -24.60 -19.43
N TYR A 630 9.65 -24.87 -20.74
CA TYR A 630 10.01 -23.91 -21.77
C TYR A 630 9.06 -23.94 -22.95
N LEU A 631 9.04 -22.89 -23.74
CA LEU A 631 8.34 -22.82 -25.01
C LEU A 631 9.32 -23.11 -26.17
N PRO A 632 9.02 -24.09 -27.04
CA PRO A 632 9.95 -24.52 -28.09
C PRO A 632 9.99 -23.61 -29.30
N THR A 633 9.04 -22.66 -29.42
CA THR A 633 8.90 -21.69 -30.51
C THR A 633 8.23 -20.42 -30.03
N LYS A 634 8.44 -19.33 -30.75
CA LYS A 634 7.74 -18.04 -30.56
C LYS A 634 6.54 -17.86 -31.50
N LYS A 635 6.35 -18.78 -32.49
CA LYS A 635 5.35 -18.68 -33.55
C LYS A 635 4.19 -19.61 -33.27
N PHE A 636 3.02 -19.03 -33.11
CA PHE A 636 1.80 -19.74 -32.74
C PHE A 636 0.69 -19.49 -33.74
N ARG A 637 -0.16 -20.52 -33.94
CA ARG A 637 -1.39 -20.40 -34.69
C ARG A 637 -2.56 -21.00 -33.95
N ILE A 638 -3.74 -20.46 -34.22
CA ILE A 638 -5.03 -20.92 -33.70
C ILE A 638 -5.91 -21.19 -34.90
N LYS A 639 -6.43 -22.43 -35.05
CA LYS A 639 -7.42 -22.76 -36.08
C LYS A 639 -8.74 -22.08 -35.72
N VAL A 640 -9.35 -21.40 -36.68
CA VAL A 640 -10.61 -20.69 -36.47
C VAL A 640 -11.79 -21.57 -36.90
N ASP A 641 -12.70 -21.83 -35.97
CA ASP A 641 -14.02 -22.41 -36.29
C ASP A 641 -14.96 -21.28 -36.74
N LYS A 642 -15.11 -21.10 -38.04
CA LYS A 642 -15.95 -20.04 -38.62
C LYS A 642 -17.44 -20.19 -38.28
N GLU A 643 -17.92 -21.41 -38.14
CA GLU A 643 -19.33 -21.67 -37.77
C GLU A 643 -19.58 -21.23 -36.32
N ALA A 644 -18.69 -21.58 -35.41
CA ALA A 644 -18.74 -21.11 -34.03
C ALA A 644 -18.64 -19.57 -33.91
N VAL A 645 -17.74 -18.94 -34.66
CA VAL A 645 -17.59 -17.48 -34.71
C VAL A 645 -18.88 -16.79 -35.14
N ILE A 646 -19.54 -17.28 -36.19
CA ILE A 646 -20.80 -16.72 -36.71
C ILE A 646 -21.94 -16.98 -35.71
N LYS A 647 -22.09 -18.22 -35.25
CA LYS A 647 -23.11 -18.65 -34.30
C LYS A 647 -23.09 -17.84 -33.01
N ASN A 648 -21.89 -17.54 -32.48
CA ASN A 648 -21.69 -16.82 -31.22
C ASN A 648 -21.56 -15.29 -31.43
N HIS A 649 -21.86 -14.79 -32.62
CA HIS A 649 -21.82 -13.36 -32.94
C HIS A 649 -20.49 -12.71 -32.53
N VAL A 650 -19.37 -13.39 -32.76
CA VAL A 650 -18.04 -12.85 -32.41
C VAL A 650 -17.72 -11.61 -33.25
N VAL A 651 -18.11 -11.61 -34.52
CA VAL A 651 -17.92 -10.51 -35.48
C VAL A 651 -19.26 -9.92 -35.92
N GLU A 652 -19.26 -8.70 -36.44
CA GLU A 652 -20.44 -8.09 -37.06
C GLU A 652 -20.84 -8.85 -38.34
N ALA A 653 -22.13 -8.90 -38.67
CA ALA A 653 -22.63 -9.65 -39.81
C ALA A 653 -21.96 -9.25 -41.16
N LYS A 654 -21.67 -7.97 -41.33
CA LYS A 654 -20.97 -7.41 -42.52
C LYS A 654 -19.51 -7.88 -42.66
N ASP A 655 -18.89 -8.33 -41.54
CA ASP A 655 -17.47 -8.68 -41.48
C ASP A 655 -17.23 -10.20 -41.55
N THR A 656 -18.28 -11.01 -41.68
CA THR A 656 -18.17 -12.48 -41.74
C THR A 656 -17.28 -13.00 -42.87
N SER A 657 -17.22 -12.29 -44.00
CA SER A 657 -16.34 -12.62 -45.13
C SER A 657 -14.85 -12.36 -44.87
N LYS A 658 -14.52 -11.61 -43.81
CA LYS A 658 -13.14 -11.27 -43.40
C LYS A 658 -12.55 -12.27 -42.38
N ILE A 659 -13.35 -13.29 -41.94
CA ILE A 659 -12.90 -14.28 -40.97
C ILE A 659 -11.77 -15.12 -41.57
N VAL A 660 -10.60 -15.10 -40.92
CA VAL A 660 -9.43 -15.89 -41.33
C VAL A 660 -9.56 -17.35 -40.97
N ASP A 661 -8.82 -18.23 -41.68
CA ASP A 661 -8.79 -19.67 -41.34
C ASP A 661 -7.91 -19.95 -40.11
N TYR A 662 -6.88 -19.14 -39.91
CA TYR A 662 -5.93 -19.22 -38.81
C TYR A 662 -5.61 -17.81 -38.26
N ILE A 663 -5.54 -17.70 -36.93
CA ILE A 663 -4.87 -16.59 -36.27
C ILE A 663 -3.41 -16.99 -36.11
N GLU A 664 -2.50 -16.20 -36.68
CA GLU A 664 -1.06 -16.42 -36.62
C GLU A 664 -0.38 -15.21 -35.99
N PHE A 665 0.44 -15.47 -34.97
CA PHE A 665 1.16 -14.45 -34.23
C PHE A 665 2.51 -14.94 -33.73
N GLU A 666 3.41 -14.00 -33.44
CA GLU A 666 4.76 -14.26 -32.93
C GLU A 666 5.01 -13.44 -31.68
N ILE A 667 5.37 -14.06 -30.57
CA ILE A 667 5.69 -13.36 -29.33
C ILE A 667 7.11 -12.81 -29.39
N SER A 668 7.25 -11.49 -29.23
CA SER A 668 8.55 -10.79 -29.30
C SER A 668 9.41 -10.97 -28.04
N LYS A 669 8.80 -11.28 -26.90
CA LYS A 669 9.49 -11.49 -25.61
C LYS A 669 10.43 -12.72 -25.64
N ASN A 670 11.43 -12.73 -24.77
CA ASN A 670 12.31 -13.90 -24.58
C ASN A 670 11.79 -14.90 -23.53
N TYR A 671 10.72 -14.54 -22.84
CA TYR A 671 10.03 -15.37 -21.86
C TYR A 671 8.58 -14.90 -21.74
N ILE A 672 7.75 -15.75 -21.17
CA ILE A 672 6.40 -15.37 -20.74
C ILE A 672 6.27 -15.59 -19.23
N MET A 673 5.36 -14.83 -18.62
CA MET A 673 4.96 -15.00 -17.23
C MET A 673 3.73 -15.93 -17.13
N LYS A 674 3.39 -16.35 -15.92
CA LYS A 674 2.19 -17.16 -15.65
C LYS A 674 0.91 -16.52 -16.20
N ALA A 675 0.73 -15.20 -16.05
CA ALA A 675 -0.41 -14.48 -16.61
C ALA A 675 -0.51 -14.63 -18.15
N ASP A 676 0.63 -14.51 -18.85
CA ASP A 676 0.69 -14.69 -20.31
C ASP A 676 0.28 -16.14 -20.69
N LEU A 677 0.74 -17.15 -19.94
CA LEU A 677 0.35 -18.56 -20.13
C LEU A 677 -1.16 -18.73 -19.96
N MET A 678 -1.76 -18.11 -18.96
CA MET A 678 -3.22 -18.20 -18.73
C MET A 678 -4.02 -17.51 -19.83
N ILE A 679 -3.54 -16.38 -20.37
CA ILE A 679 -4.14 -15.73 -21.56
C ILE A 679 -4.09 -16.70 -22.75
N LEU A 680 -2.94 -17.31 -23.00
CA LEU A 680 -2.76 -18.26 -24.11
C LEU A 680 -3.63 -19.50 -23.95
N ASP A 681 -3.76 -20.05 -22.74
CA ASP A 681 -4.65 -21.16 -22.44
C ASP A 681 -6.10 -20.80 -22.71
N LEU A 682 -6.56 -19.63 -22.25
CA LEU A 682 -7.93 -19.16 -22.50
C LEU A 682 -8.21 -19.00 -24.00
N ILE A 683 -7.31 -18.37 -24.75
CA ILE A 683 -7.48 -18.14 -26.17
C ILE A 683 -7.49 -19.46 -26.96
N ALA A 684 -6.64 -20.42 -26.57
CA ALA A 684 -6.54 -21.71 -27.20
C ALA A 684 -7.79 -22.57 -27.00
N HIS A 685 -8.47 -22.52 -25.86
CA HIS A 685 -9.53 -23.41 -25.45
C HIS A 685 -10.93 -22.78 -25.33
N ASN A 686 -11.06 -21.50 -25.63
CA ASN A 686 -12.33 -20.77 -25.52
C ASN A 686 -13.36 -21.20 -26.61
N ASP A 687 -12.90 -21.72 -27.72
CA ASP A 687 -13.71 -22.15 -28.87
C ASP A 687 -14.78 -21.13 -29.28
N TRP A 688 -14.45 -19.84 -29.16
CA TRP A 688 -15.29 -18.66 -29.47
C TRP A 688 -16.60 -18.56 -28.67
N THR A 689 -16.73 -19.30 -27.58
CA THR A 689 -17.95 -19.34 -26.77
C THR A 689 -18.13 -18.14 -25.87
N ARG A 690 -17.02 -17.60 -25.37
CA ARG A 690 -17.01 -16.49 -24.43
C ARG A 690 -16.25 -15.29 -25.01
N PRO A 691 -16.83 -14.08 -25.02
CA PRO A 691 -16.15 -12.89 -25.55
C PRO A 691 -14.92 -12.55 -24.69
N ILE A 692 -13.78 -12.29 -25.34
CA ILE A 692 -12.53 -11.92 -24.69
C ILE A 692 -12.18 -10.49 -25.08
N TYR A 693 -11.91 -9.66 -24.08
CA TYR A 693 -11.55 -8.25 -24.23
C TYR A 693 -10.26 -7.92 -23.49
N PHE A 694 -9.57 -6.93 -24.01
CA PHE A 694 -8.47 -6.23 -23.33
C PHE A 694 -8.89 -4.77 -23.12
N ALA A 695 -8.69 -4.26 -21.91
CA ALA A 695 -8.95 -2.86 -21.63
C ALA A 695 -7.98 -1.96 -22.42
N VAL A 696 -8.42 -0.79 -22.85
CA VAL A 696 -7.55 0.16 -23.58
C VAL A 696 -6.40 0.69 -22.73
N THR A 697 -6.47 0.50 -21.43
CA THR A 697 -5.43 0.86 -20.44
C THR A 697 -4.34 -0.20 -20.29
N VAL A 698 -4.52 -1.39 -20.86
CA VAL A 698 -3.51 -2.47 -20.89
C VAL A 698 -2.37 -2.06 -21.83
N GLY A 699 -1.12 -2.20 -21.40
CA GLY A 699 0.04 -1.88 -22.24
C GLY A 699 0.30 -2.90 -23.34
N ASN A 700 0.92 -2.45 -24.43
CA ASN A 700 1.21 -3.28 -25.61
C ASN A 700 2.02 -4.54 -25.30
N ASP A 701 2.86 -4.50 -24.28
CA ASP A 701 3.66 -5.64 -23.81
C ASP A 701 2.81 -6.81 -23.29
N SER A 702 1.56 -6.55 -22.90
CA SER A 702 0.61 -7.58 -22.44
C SER A 702 -0.33 -8.12 -23.51
N TYR A 703 -0.32 -7.53 -24.71
CA TYR A 703 -1.18 -7.98 -25.84
C TYR A 703 -0.62 -9.21 -26.56
N LEU A 704 0.58 -9.69 -26.22
CA LEU A 704 1.23 -10.86 -26.82
C LEU A 704 1.34 -10.79 -28.37
N ASN A 705 1.44 -9.59 -28.92
CA ASN A 705 1.44 -9.28 -30.36
C ASN A 705 0.14 -9.72 -31.09
N LEU A 706 -1.01 -9.70 -30.37
CA LEU A 706 -2.34 -10.00 -30.91
C LEU A 706 -3.09 -8.75 -31.40
N GLU A 707 -2.49 -7.57 -31.37
CA GLU A 707 -3.14 -6.28 -31.66
C GLU A 707 -3.83 -6.26 -33.03
N ASN A 708 -3.25 -6.95 -34.01
CA ASN A 708 -3.84 -7.07 -35.35
C ASN A 708 -5.16 -7.85 -35.38
N TYR A 709 -5.51 -8.56 -34.31
CA TYR A 709 -6.74 -9.32 -34.16
C TYR A 709 -7.69 -8.69 -33.14
N PHE A 710 -7.52 -7.40 -32.87
CA PHE A 710 -8.39 -6.63 -31.99
C PHE A 710 -9.41 -5.81 -32.77
N GLN A 711 -10.62 -5.68 -32.22
CA GLN A 711 -11.64 -4.74 -32.65
C GLN A 711 -12.06 -3.86 -31.47
N THR A 712 -12.04 -2.54 -31.67
CA THR A 712 -12.50 -1.57 -30.69
C THR A 712 -14.02 -1.56 -30.64
N GLU A 713 -14.59 -1.83 -29.45
CA GLU A 713 -16.03 -1.81 -29.18
C GLU A 713 -16.37 -0.88 -28.00
N GLY A 714 -16.07 0.40 -28.09
CA GLY A 714 -16.14 1.37 -27.00
C GLY A 714 -14.80 1.57 -26.30
N LEU A 715 -14.70 1.30 -25.00
CA LEU A 715 -13.47 1.45 -24.22
C LEU A 715 -12.68 0.13 -24.09
N ALA A 716 -12.97 -0.87 -24.90
CA ALA A 716 -12.32 -2.18 -24.83
C ALA A 716 -12.00 -2.71 -26.22
N TYR A 717 -10.92 -3.51 -26.32
CA TYR A 717 -10.52 -4.22 -27.52
C TYR A 717 -11.03 -5.67 -27.43
N ARG A 718 -11.93 -6.05 -28.33
CA ARG A 718 -12.39 -7.42 -28.46
C ARG A 718 -11.41 -8.25 -29.29
N PHE A 719 -11.04 -9.42 -28.83
CA PHE A 719 -10.27 -10.40 -29.60
C PHE A 719 -11.19 -11.10 -30.61
N VAL A 720 -10.87 -10.98 -31.90
CA VAL A 720 -11.68 -11.49 -33.02
C VAL A 720 -10.80 -12.13 -34.09
N PRO A 721 -11.32 -13.13 -34.88
CA PRO A 721 -10.58 -13.77 -35.94
C PRO A 721 -10.61 -12.97 -37.25
N ILE A 722 -10.39 -11.67 -37.18
CA ILE A 722 -10.25 -10.76 -38.32
C ILE A 722 -8.90 -10.08 -38.20
N LYS A 723 -8.07 -10.24 -39.22
CA LYS A 723 -6.76 -9.56 -39.25
C LYS A 723 -6.91 -8.15 -39.79
N ALA A 724 -6.67 -7.16 -38.91
CA ALA A 724 -6.63 -5.77 -39.30
C ALA A 724 -5.38 -5.45 -40.13
N ALA A 725 -5.50 -4.53 -41.11
CA ALA A 725 -4.33 -3.94 -41.75
C ALA A 725 -3.61 -3.02 -40.76
N ALA A 726 -2.29 -2.90 -40.90
CA ALA A 726 -1.53 -1.92 -40.13
C ALA A 726 -2.01 -0.49 -40.44
N ASP A 727 -2.39 0.26 -39.40
CA ASP A 727 -2.85 1.63 -39.53
C ASP A 727 -1.68 2.59 -39.27
N PRO A 728 -1.33 3.48 -40.25
CA PRO A 728 -0.28 4.48 -40.06
C PRO A 728 -0.54 5.46 -38.92
N SER A 729 -1.81 5.62 -38.47
CA SER A 729 -2.18 6.49 -37.35
C SER A 729 -1.83 5.89 -35.98
N GLY A 730 -1.39 4.63 -35.94
CA GLY A 730 -1.10 3.90 -34.68
C GLY A 730 -2.33 3.35 -33.97
N GLN A 731 -3.48 3.25 -34.68
CA GLN A 731 -4.69 2.62 -34.13
C GLN A 731 -4.44 1.12 -33.89
N THR A 732 -4.81 0.64 -32.70
CA THR A 732 -4.76 -0.78 -32.35
C THR A 732 -5.92 -1.52 -33.03
N GLY A 733 -5.59 -2.46 -33.91
CA GLY A 733 -6.57 -3.31 -34.59
C GLY A 733 -7.55 -2.56 -35.52
N SER A 734 -8.80 -3.02 -35.57
CA SER A 734 -9.89 -2.43 -36.37
C SER A 734 -11.01 -1.90 -35.45
N VAL A 735 -12.03 -1.27 -36.03
CA VAL A 735 -13.20 -0.75 -35.32
C VAL A 735 -14.45 -1.53 -35.72
N ALA A 736 -15.18 -2.08 -34.75
CA ALA A 736 -16.53 -2.61 -34.93
C ALA A 736 -17.54 -1.43 -34.89
N SER A 737 -17.77 -0.81 -36.04
CA SER A 737 -18.43 0.52 -36.10
C SER A 737 -19.88 0.51 -35.61
N GLU A 738 -20.64 -0.56 -35.82
CA GLU A 738 -22.02 -0.67 -35.35
C GLU A 738 -22.06 -0.86 -33.83
N ARG A 739 -21.26 -1.80 -33.30
CA ARG A 739 -21.15 -2.02 -31.86
C ARG A 739 -20.55 -0.83 -31.12
N MET A 740 -19.54 -0.20 -31.71
CA MET A 740 -18.96 1.01 -31.17
C MET A 740 -20.01 2.11 -31.04
N TYR A 741 -20.82 2.32 -32.08
CA TYR A 741 -21.92 3.30 -32.07
C TYR A 741 -22.94 2.94 -30.98
N ASP A 742 -23.40 1.69 -30.93
CA ASP A 742 -24.39 1.26 -29.93
C ASP A 742 -23.86 1.41 -28.50
N ASN A 743 -22.62 1.03 -28.26
CA ASN A 743 -22.01 1.15 -26.91
C ASN A 743 -21.84 2.61 -26.48
N MET A 744 -21.56 3.53 -27.41
CA MET A 744 -21.34 4.95 -27.08
C MET A 744 -22.60 5.78 -27.04
N MET A 745 -23.64 5.40 -27.81
CA MET A 745 -24.83 6.23 -28.00
C MET A 745 -26.09 5.68 -27.33
N ASN A 746 -26.17 4.35 -27.13
CA ASN A 746 -27.39 3.65 -26.74
C ASN A 746 -27.27 2.93 -25.39
N LYS A 747 -26.10 2.87 -24.78
CA LYS A 747 -25.84 2.29 -23.46
C LYS A 747 -25.15 3.32 -22.56
#